data_dee25d6ae8d92ef97e3ce3c73f58d846
#
_entry.id   dee25d6ae8d92ef97e3ce3c73f58d846
#
_cell.length_a   1.000
_cell.length_b   1.000
_cell.length_c   1.000
_cell.angle_alpha   90.00
_cell.angle_beta   90.00
_cell.angle_gamma   90.00
#
_symmetry.space_group_name_H-M   'P 1'
#
loop_
_entity.id
_entity.type
_entity.pdbx_description
1 polymer ?
#
loop_
_entity_poly.entity_id
_entity_poly.type
_entity_poly.pdbx_seq_one_letter_code
_entity_poly.pdbx_strand_id
1 'polypeptide(L)'
;MGINPLYLAIHGHFYQPPRENPWTGIVEMQESAAPSHDWNARIADQCYSPNGTSRILSSSGRIERIVNNYSYMSFNIGPTLMNWIRTQRPDVYNNIKEGDVLSAERLNGHGNAIAQVYNHMIMPLASAKDKLTQIRWGIQDFEFHFNRKPEGMWLAETAINMNTVVALIEGGIKFTILSPKQAAMFGALDSKETPPAWVDCHNGNIDTTRPYRIIPRDSNGKRICEGHLDVFFYNAELSSAVGFEHLLRNGADLGNKILNARNKTKTEDQLVSIGTDGESYGHHEPFGDMCAAWLFEKFCPQNNIVPVNYGWYLEKNPPKYEVQIKNAHDEGSSWSCAHGVGRWYRDCGCSTGGGPGWNQKWRDPLRQAFDRVKMVADEVFEREFPILSDFKCWDARDKYAYVLVEPENPARREEFAEAMLRTHTSEEDRTDMFSLLEIQKFCLYSYTSCGWFFNDIEGLEPVQNMRYCLRAVELLNKYLPNENVLESEVLTILSKITSNEHRKTGTEIWTEWVRPKIPVPCILIAAEAVKLHLELPSQPSPHIKVNSMKSMDNQLIMNATYTHPNTYENKTANVLVATDSIGRVKIVLQTVSANLKRIPIFMEKEAIDQTDFKNLYPNAFVFRLHELPQDILAEINEIHSRVKLSAISKDLQNFYDKFNINLDCLADRSDSLAVSLRQCMIFNLTVKIRELALEALYNDSASAFEKIKEMKEEFDSLRVPLQYTLLDKLFTERLTKLISRVQEMQNQTLDNSENLKKLVNRITELITIADWLNLDINKNYLENQSYDAYLLYKKEPAKYTILKQMFMWLNFDA
;
A
#
# COMPACT_ATOMS: atom_id res chain seq x y z
N MET A 1 35.35 -22.04 28.97
CA MET A 1 34.25 -21.07 29.04
C MET A 1 33.54 -21.07 27.69
N GLY A 2 32.24 -21.37 27.65
CA GLY A 2 31.48 -21.35 26.42
C GLY A 2 31.47 -19.92 25.83
N ILE A 3 31.59 -19.79 24.53
CA ILE A 3 31.48 -18.48 23.83
C ILE A 3 30.01 -18.03 23.98
N ASN A 4 29.76 -16.82 24.54
CA ASN A 4 28.41 -16.23 24.59
C ASN A 4 27.76 -16.26 23.20
N PRO A 5 26.45 -16.45 23.08
CA PRO A 5 25.76 -16.36 21.78
C PRO A 5 26.00 -14.98 21.16
N LEU A 6 25.98 -14.93 19.83
CA LEU A 6 25.89 -13.66 19.10
C LEU A 6 24.42 -13.32 18.90
N TYR A 7 23.97 -12.18 19.39
CA TYR A 7 22.62 -11.71 19.17
C TYR A 7 22.54 -10.99 17.80
N LEU A 8 21.43 -11.22 17.08
CA LEU A 8 21.19 -10.65 15.75
C LEU A 8 19.83 -9.96 15.74
N ALA A 9 19.82 -8.66 15.45
CA ALA A 9 18.61 -7.91 15.14
C ALA A 9 18.67 -7.40 13.70
N ILE A 10 17.79 -7.88 12.84
CA ILE A 10 17.58 -7.34 11.51
C ILE A 10 16.33 -6.48 11.57
N HIS A 11 16.43 -5.21 11.15
CA HIS A 11 15.29 -4.31 11.04
C HIS A 11 15.00 -3.99 9.58
N GLY A 12 13.78 -4.30 9.14
CA GLY A 12 13.23 -3.90 7.85
C GLY A 12 12.29 -2.72 8.00
N HIS A 13 12.63 -1.60 7.38
CA HIS A 13 11.74 -0.46 7.24
C HIS A 13 10.85 -0.67 6.01
N PHE A 14 9.65 -1.26 6.20
CA PHE A 14 8.67 -1.48 5.13
C PHE A 14 7.81 -0.23 4.96
N TYR A 15 7.94 0.42 3.82
CA TYR A 15 7.29 1.69 3.62
C TYR A 15 6.92 1.97 2.17
N GLN A 16 5.67 2.41 1.97
CA GLN A 16 5.22 3.12 0.77
C GLN A 16 4.61 4.45 1.21
N PRO A 17 4.83 5.55 0.45
CA PRO A 17 4.20 6.83 0.75
C PRO A 17 2.68 6.73 0.62
N PRO A 18 1.92 7.63 1.27
CA PRO A 18 0.50 7.76 1.00
C PRO A 18 0.25 7.93 -0.51
N ARG A 19 -0.65 7.11 -1.08
CA ARG A 19 -0.93 7.07 -2.52
C ARG A 19 -2.39 7.36 -2.83
N GLU A 20 -3.22 7.49 -1.80
CA GLU A 20 -4.65 7.72 -1.93
C GLU A 20 -4.93 9.05 -2.64
N ASN A 21 -5.82 9.02 -3.61
CA ASN A 21 -6.38 10.22 -4.22
C ASN A 21 -7.09 11.05 -3.13
N PRO A 22 -6.74 12.33 -2.90
CA PRO A 22 -7.27 13.11 -1.78
C PRO A 22 -8.76 13.44 -1.88
N TRP A 23 -9.40 13.21 -3.03
CA TRP A 23 -10.84 13.42 -3.25
C TRP A 23 -11.67 12.16 -3.12
N THR A 24 -11.06 10.98 -3.23
CA THR A 24 -11.79 9.69 -3.17
C THR A 24 -11.33 8.80 -2.04
N GLY A 25 -10.12 8.98 -1.53
CA GLY A 25 -9.49 8.08 -0.57
C GLY A 25 -9.02 6.75 -1.17
N ILE A 26 -9.11 6.57 -2.49
CA ILE A 26 -8.75 5.32 -3.17
C ILE A 26 -7.35 5.47 -3.80
N VAL A 27 -6.56 4.40 -3.79
CA VAL A 27 -5.31 4.32 -4.56
C VAL A 27 -5.66 4.04 -6.00
N GLU A 28 -5.35 5.00 -6.89
CA GLU A 28 -5.60 4.90 -8.33
C GLU A 28 -4.56 4.03 -9.03
N MET A 29 -4.91 3.52 -10.21
CA MET A 29 -3.98 2.81 -11.08
C MET A 29 -2.75 3.68 -11.39
N GLN A 30 -1.57 3.08 -11.29
CA GLN A 30 -0.30 3.73 -11.56
C GLN A 30 0.43 3.01 -12.70
N GLU A 31 0.46 3.60 -13.88
CA GLU A 31 1.05 3.00 -15.09
C GLU A 31 2.50 2.53 -14.89
N SER A 32 3.28 3.25 -14.08
CA SER A 32 4.66 2.89 -13.77
C SER A 32 4.79 1.62 -12.90
N ALA A 33 3.68 1.17 -12.30
CA ALA A 33 3.64 -0.08 -11.53
C ALA A 33 3.27 -1.31 -12.37
N ALA A 34 2.95 -1.13 -13.65
CA ALA A 34 2.54 -2.24 -14.52
C ALA A 34 3.49 -3.45 -14.44
N PRO A 35 2.98 -4.69 -14.45
CA PRO A 35 1.59 -5.11 -14.68
C PRO A 35 0.67 -5.02 -13.46
N SER A 36 1.16 -4.62 -12.30
CA SER A 36 0.35 -4.45 -11.10
C SER A 36 -0.47 -3.16 -11.18
N HIS A 37 -1.58 -3.10 -10.45
CA HIS A 37 -2.48 -1.96 -10.41
C HIS A 37 -1.77 -0.69 -9.93
N ASP A 38 -1.02 -0.78 -8.85
CA ASP A 38 -0.30 0.31 -8.21
C ASP A 38 0.98 -0.19 -7.53
N TRP A 39 1.80 0.72 -7.04
CA TRP A 39 3.06 0.36 -6.37
C TRP A 39 2.86 -0.40 -5.06
N ASN A 40 1.76 -0.17 -4.32
CA ASN A 40 1.48 -0.96 -3.12
C ASN A 40 1.24 -2.43 -3.49
N ALA A 41 0.44 -2.68 -4.53
CA ALA A 41 0.16 -4.03 -5.04
C ALA A 41 1.44 -4.71 -5.54
N ARG A 42 2.26 -3.99 -6.34
CA ARG A 42 3.51 -4.53 -6.87
C ARG A 42 4.49 -4.94 -5.78
N ILE A 43 4.69 -4.07 -4.79
CA ILE A 43 5.62 -4.35 -3.71
C ILE A 43 5.05 -5.40 -2.76
N ALA A 44 3.73 -5.43 -2.56
CA ALA A 44 3.09 -6.49 -1.76
C ALA A 44 3.35 -7.88 -2.34
N ASP A 45 3.26 -8.03 -3.66
CA ASP A 45 3.51 -9.31 -4.33
C ASP A 45 5.00 -9.68 -4.34
N GLN A 46 5.89 -8.71 -4.45
CA GLN A 46 7.33 -8.95 -4.57
C GLN A 46 8.04 -9.05 -3.21
N CYS A 47 7.49 -8.47 -2.15
CA CYS A 47 8.16 -8.34 -0.86
C CYS A 47 7.27 -8.69 0.34
N TYR A 48 6.14 -8.00 0.53
CA TYR A 48 5.40 -8.13 1.81
C TYR A 48 4.76 -9.50 1.96
N SER A 49 4.16 -10.04 0.92
CA SER A 49 3.60 -11.40 0.93
C SER A 49 4.67 -12.49 1.04
N PRO A 50 5.76 -12.47 0.24
CA PRO A 50 6.84 -13.43 0.39
C PRO A 50 7.45 -13.47 1.78
N ASN A 51 7.66 -12.34 2.46
CA ASN A 51 8.20 -12.32 3.82
C ASN A 51 7.27 -12.96 4.86
N GLY A 52 5.96 -12.90 4.65
CA GLY A 52 4.99 -13.60 5.51
C GLY A 52 4.97 -15.11 5.33
N THR A 53 5.45 -15.61 4.18
CA THR A 53 5.35 -17.03 3.78
C THR A 53 6.57 -17.48 2.99
N SER A 54 7.75 -17.15 3.48
CA SER A 54 9.00 -17.44 2.80
C SER A 54 9.32 -18.94 2.77
N ARG A 55 9.91 -19.41 1.68
CA ARG A 55 10.12 -20.83 1.43
C ARG A 55 11.56 -21.26 1.67
N ILE A 56 11.72 -22.33 2.41
CA ILE A 56 12.98 -23.09 2.44
C ILE A 56 12.79 -24.31 1.56
N LEU A 57 13.66 -24.44 0.56
CA LEU A 57 13.60 -25.53 -0.40
C LEU A 57 14.57 -26.64 -0.03
N SER A 58 14.18 -27.89 -0.29
CA SER A 58 15.02 -29.06 -0.23
C SER A 58 16.01 -29.09 -1.41
N SER A 59 16.93 -30.04 -1.39
CA SER A 59 17.88 -30.26 -2.51
C SER A 59 17.21 -30.62 -3.84
N SER A 60 15.95 -31.07 -3.79
CA SER A 60 15.14 -31.35 -4.98
C SER A 60 14.38 -30.11 -5.50
N GLY A 61 14.54 -28.93 -4.87
CA GLY A 61 13.82 -27.71 -5.20
C GLY A 61 12.35 -27.69 -4.72
N ARG A 62 11.96 -28.61 -3.83
CA ARG A 62 10.62 -28.69 -3.26
C ARG A 62 10.55 -27.98 -1.91
N ILE A 63 9.37 -27.49 -1.53
CA ILE A 63 9.12 -26.80 -0.27
C ILE A 63 9.33 -27.78 0.90
N GLU A 64 10.36 -27.53 1.68
CA GLU A 64 10.64 -28.21 2.94
C GLU A 64 9.92 -27.52 4.10
N ARG A 65 9.92 -26.17 4.10
CA ARG A 65 9.33 -25.34 5.14
C ARG A 65 8.85 -24.00 4.60
N ILE A 66 7.78 -23.47 5.17
CA ILE A 66 7.33 -22.10 5.00
C ILE A 66 7.60 -21.36 6.31
N VAL A 67 8.18 -20.15 6.22
CA VAL A 67 8.65 -19.36 7.34
C VAL A 67 8.05 -17.96 7.27
N ASN A 68 7.49 -17.50 8.37
CA ASN A 68 7.09 -16.11 8.53
C ASN A 68 8.30 -15.29 9.03
N ASN A 69 8.97 -14.56 8.13
CA ASN A 69 10.15 -13.74 8.47
C ASN A 69 9.84 -12.64 9.48
N TYR A 70 8.61 -12.12 9.50
CA TYR A 70 8.19 -11.13 10.50
C TYR A 70 8.27 -11.65 11.93
N SER A 71 8.30 -12.98 12.14
CA SER A 71 8.51 -13.57 13.45
C SER A 71 9.98 -13.52 13.93
N TYR A 72 10.93 -13.25 13.05
CA TYR A 72 12.37 -13.22 13.34
C TYR A 72 13.00 -11.84 13.23
N MET A 73 12.55 -11.02 12.29
CA MET A 73 13.10 -9.69 12.04
C MET A 73 12.26 -8.61 12.72
N SER A 74 12.92 -7.62 13.31
CA SER A 74 12.25 -6.37 13.70
C SER A 74 11.78 -5.62 12.48
N PHE A 75 10.64 -4.95 12.57
CA PHE A 75 10.09 -4.21 11.44
C PHE A 75 9.20 -3.05 11.87
N ASN A 76 9.06 -2.07 11.01
CA ASN A 76 7.93 -1.15 11.00
C ASN A 76 7.24 -1.20 9.65
N ILE A 77 5.96 -0.86 9.62
CA ILE A 77 5.18 -0.71 8.38
C ILE A 77 4.53 0.66 8.41
N GLY A 78 4.61 1.39 7.29
CA GLY A 78 4.00 2.71 7.19
C GLY A 78 2.49 2.65 7.43
N PRO A 79 1.88 3.54 8.25
CA PRO A 79 0.46 3.49 8.60
C PRO A 79 -0.50 3.43 7.41
N THR A 80 -0.31 4.28 6.40
CA THR A 80 -1.17 4.27 5.20
C THR A 80 -0.99 2.97 4.39
N LEU A 81 0.23 2.45 4.32
CA LEU A 81 0.51 1.14 3.73
C LEU A 81 -0.16 0.01 4.52
N MET A 82 -0.08 0.03 5.84
CA MET A 82 -0.69 -1.01 6.69
C MET A 82 -2.22 -1.03 6.56
N ASN A 83 -2.86 0.15 6.45
CA ASN A 83 -4.28 0.26 6.14
C ASN A 83 -4.63 -0.31 4.77
N TRP A 84 -3.83 -0.01 3.75
CA TRP A 84 -3.98 -0.58 2.41
C TRP A 84 -3.83 -2.11 2.44
N ILE A 85 -2.80 -2.64 3.12
CA ILE A 85 -2.60 -4.09 3.27
C ILE A 85 -3.80 -4.73 3.96
N ARG A 86 -4.32 -4.13 5.03
CA ARG A 86 -5.49 -4.64 5.77
C ARG A 86 -6.72 -4.82 4.90
N THR A 87 -6.96 -3.87 4.00
CA THR A 87 -8.16 -3.86 3.14
C THR A 87 -7.98 -4.63 1.84
N GLN A 88 -6.80 -4.57 1.22
CA GLN A 88 -6.53 -5.15 -0.09
C GLN A 88 -5.84 -6.52 -0.03
N ARG A 89 -5.08 -6.78 1.04
CA ARG A 89 -4.29 -8.01 1.22
C ARG A 89 -4.44 -8.55 2.65
N PRO A 90 -5.64 -8.97 3.06
CA PRO A 90 -5.90 -9.46 4.43
C PRO A 90 -5.06 -10.69 4.82
N ASP A 91 -4.64 -11.49 3.86
CA ASP A 91 -3.71 -12.60 4.03
C ASP A 91 -2.33 -12.11 4.51
N VAL A 92 -1.78 -11.10 3.85
CA VAL A 92 -0.49 -10.46 4.21
C VAL A 92 -0.60 -9.77 5.57
N TYR A 93 -1.71 -9.04 5.79
CA TYR A 93 -1.99 -8.39 7.07
C TYR A 93 -1.95 -9.36 8.25
N ASN A 94 -2.60 -10.51 8.10
CA ASN A 94 -2.63 -11.53 9.14
C ASN A 94 -1.25 -12.12 9.41
N ASN A 95 -0.45 -12.41 8.38
CA ASN A 95 0.92 -12.91 8.53
C ASN A 95 1.83 -11.92 9.26
N ILE A 96 1.70 -10.62 8.99
CA ILE A 96 2.44 -9.56 9.68
C ILE A 96 2.10 -9.54 11.17
N LYS A 97 0.82 -9.56 11.50
CA LYS A 97 0.35 -9.57 12.90
C LYS A 97 0.77 -10.84 13.64
N GLU A 98 0.63 -11.99 12.99
CA GLU A 98 1.07 -13.26 13.54
C GLU A 98 2.57 -13.27 13.82
N GLY A 99 3.38 -12.69 12.91
CA GLY A 99 4.82 -12.55 13.10
C GLY A 99 5.17 -11.76 14.36
N ASP A 100 4.43 -10.69 14.67
CA ASP A 100 4.62 -9.93 15.91
C ASP A 100 4.23 -10.76 17.16
N VAL A 101 3.10 -11.47 17.11
CA VAL A 101 2.64 -12.35 18.20
C VAL A 101 3.65 -13.46 18.49
N LEU A 102 4.09 -14.19 17.45
CA LEU A 102 5.07 -15.28 17.59
C LEU A 102 6.41 -14.78 18.14
N SER A 103 6.82 -13.57 17.75
CA SER A 103 8.04 -12.97 18.29
C SER A 103 7.88 -12.58 19.75
N ALA A 104 6.75 -12.03 20.16
CA ALA A 104 6.45 -11.68 21.55
C ALA A 104 6.44 -12.92 22.46
N GLU A 105 5.86 -14.02 22.00
CA GLU A 105 5.88 -15.31 22.73
C GLU A 105 7.31 -15.81 22.93
N ARG A 106 8.18 -15.69 21.92
CA ARG A 106 9.58 -16.13 21.97
C ARG A 106 10.48 -15.20 22.77
N LEU A 107 10.17 -13.91 22.85
CA LEU A 107 11.02 -12.84 23.36
C LEU A 107 10.39 -12.14 24.58
N ASN A 108 9.86 -12.88 25.53
CA ASN A 108 9.39 -12.39 26.83
C ASN A 108 8.38 -11.23 26.75
N GLY A 109 7.48 -11.25 25.76
CA GLY A 109 6.46 -10.22 25.54
C GLY A 109 6.90 -9.08 24.61
N HIS A 110 8.15 -9.07 24.14
CA HIS A 110 8.66 -8.07 23.20
C HIS A 110 8.36 -8.50 21.76
N GLY A 111 7.38 -7.86 21.12
CA GLY A 111 7.07 -8.07 19.72
C GLY A 111 8.08 -7.40 18.77
N ASN A 112 8.21 -7.92 17.57
CA ASN A 112 9.17 -7.45 16.56
C ASN A 112 8.77 -6.13 15.90
N ALA A 113 7.47 -5.83 15.84
CA ALA A 113 6.98 -4.58 15.27
C ALA A 113 7.35 -3.38 16.15
N ILE A 114 7.75 -2.28 15.52
CA ILE A 114 7.90 -0.96 16.15
C ILE A 114 7.02 0.05 15.41
N ALA A 115 6.65 1.15 16.08
CA ALA A 115 5.86 2.21 15.46
C ALA A 115 6.68 3.01 14.43
N GLN A 116 5.99 3.81 13.62
CA GLN A 116 6.58 4.78 12.72
C GLN A 116 5.95 6.16 12.95
N VAL A 117 6.68 7.26 12.68
CA VAL A 117 6.05 8.58 12.52
C VAL A 117 5.03 8.52 11.39
N TYR A 118 3.80 8.95 11.63
CA TYR A 118 2.61 8.54 10.90
C TYR A 118 2.73 8.61 9.37
N ASN A 119 2.96 9.79 8.79
CA ASN A 119 3.07 9.95 7.33
C ASN A 119 4.50 10.17 6.83
N HIS A 120 5.48 9.64 7.55
CA HIS A 120 6.90 9.70 7.16
C HIS A 120 7.44 11.13 6.97
N MET A 121 7.06 12.03 7.86
CA MET A 121 7.51 13.41 7.87
C MET A 121 8.92 13.54 8.46
N ILE A 122 9.76 14.42 7.91
CA ILE A 122 11.10 14.70 8.43
C ILE A 122 10.96 15.48 9.74
N MET A 123 11.08 14.79 10.85
CA MET A 123 10.77 15.30 12.18
C MET A 123 11.55 16.56 12.58
N PRO A 124 12.87 16.69 12.29
CA PRO A 124 13.57 17.94 12.59
C PRO A 124 12.95 19.18 11.97
N LEU A 125 12.33 19.09 10.80
CA LEU A 125 11.70 20.18 10.05
C LEU A 125 10.26 20.45 10.45
N ALA A 126 9.65 19.61 11.28
CA ALA A 126 8.28 19.78 11.75
C ALA A 126 8.20 20.78 12.91
N SER A 127 7.04 21.45 13.06
CA SER A 127 6.73 22.25 14.25
C SER A 127 6.62 21.35 15.48
N ALA A 128 6.69 21.93 16.68
CA ALA A 128 6.52 21.16 17.92
C ALA A 128 5.15 20.45 17.97
N LYS A 129 4.08 21.12 17.54
CA LYS A 129 2.73 20.58 17.48
C LYS A 129 2.64 19.40 16.49
N ASP A 130 3.26 19.54 15.32
CA ASP A 130 3.23 18.52 14.28
C ASP A 130 4.06 17.29 14.67
N LYS A 131 5.21 17.47 15.33
CA LYS A 131 6.00 16.37 15.91
C LYS A 131 5.15 15.49 16.83
N LEU A 132 4.45 16.11 17.78
CA LEU A 132 3.60 15.38 18.72
C LEU A 132 2.45 14.64 18.01
N THR A 133 1.80 15.31 17.07
CA THR A 133 0.74 14.68 16.27
C THR A 133 1.26 13.47 15.48
N GLN A 134 2.40 13.59 14.80
CA GLN A 134 3.01 12.49 14.04
C GLN A 134 3.33 11.28 14.93
N ILE A 135 3.84 11.53 16.13
CA ILE A 135 4.15 10.47 17.11
C ILE A 135 2.86 9.86 17.65
N ARG A 136 1.88 10.66 18.09
CA ARG A 136 0.63 10.17 18.66
C ARG A 136 -0.21 9.41 17.66
N TRP A 137 -0.29 9.87 16.42
CA TRP A 137 -0.95 9.15 15.34
C TRP A 137 -0.25 7.83 15.03
N GLY A 138 1.09 7.81 14.98
CA GLY A 138 1.86 6.58 14.79
C GLY A 138 1.71 5.59 15.93
N ILE A 139 1.60 6.05 17.17
CA ILE A 139 1.34 5.19 18.33
C ILE A 139 -0.07 4.60 18.26
N GLN A 140 -1.08 5.40 17.96
CA GLN A 140 -2.47 4.95 17.91
C GLN A 140 -2.71 3.97 16.76
N ASP A 141 -2.08 4.20 15.60
CA ASP A 141 -2.07 3.27 14.47
C ASP A 141 -1.44 1.94 14.87
N PHE A 142 -0.29 1.98 15.51
CA PHE A 142 0.39 0.79 16.00
C PHE A 142 -0.47 0.00 17.02
N GLU A 143 -1.06 0.68 17.99
CA GLU A 143 -1.93 0.06 19.01
C GLU A 143 -3.16 -0.59 18.36
N PHE A 144 -3.73 0.03 17.33
CA PHE A 144 -4.85 -0.54 16.57
C PHE A 144 -4.48 -1.84 15.87
N HIS A 145 -3.32 -1.90 15.23
CA HIS A 145 -2.92 -3.07 14.46
C HIS A 145 -2.34 -4.20 15.31
N PHE A 146 -1.52 -3.89 16.30
CA PHE A 146 -0.76 -4.87 17.08
C PHE A 146 -1.31 -5.11 18.51
N ASN A 147 -2.35 -4.40 18.92
CA ASN A 147 -3.02 -4.54 20.23
C ASN A 147 -2.05 -4.47 21.43
N ARG A 148 -1.00 -3.68 21.33
CA ARG A 148 -0.02 -3.39 22.37
C ARG A 148 0.61 -2.00 22.17
N LYS A 149 1.23 -1.46 23.22
CA LYS A 149 1.98 -0.20 23.08
C LYS A 149 3.30 -0.43 22.36
N PRO A 150 3.74 0.48 21.49
CA PRO A 150 5.05 0.40 20.85
C PRO A 150 6.16 0.68 21.87
N GLU A 151 7.27 -0.04 21.78
CA GLU A 151 8.47 0.25 22.56
C GLU A 151 9.42 1.17 21.78
N GLY A 152 9.59 0.92 20.50
CA GLY A 152 10.39 1.72 19.60
C GLY A 152 9.57 2.44 18.53
N MET A 153 10.21 3.45 17.94
CA MET A 153 9.64 4.18 16.81
C MET A 153 10.70 4.44 15.74
N TRP A 154 10.38 4.09 14.50
CA TRP A 154 11.17 4.44 13.34
C TRP A 154 10.89 5.89 12.93
N LEU A 155 11.94 6.65 12.71
CA LEU A 155 11.86 8.03 12.20
C LEU A 155 12.07 8.03 10.69
N ALA A 156 11.30 8.86 9.99
CA ALA A 156 11.51 9.08 8.56
C ALA A 156 12.97 9.39 8.26
N GLU A 157 13.62 8.58 7.40
CA GLU A 157 15.03 8.76 7.04
C GLU A 157 16.00 8.76 8.25
N THR A 158 15.60 8.16 9.36
CA THR A 158 16.27 8.24 10.67
C THR A 158 16.54 9.69 11.13
N ALA A 159 15.80 10.65 10.58
CA ALA A 159 16.02 12.08 10.79
C ALA A 159 15.69 12.49 12.23
N ILE A 160 16.69 13.02 12.94
CA ILE A 160 16.59 13.33 14.37
C ILE A 160 17.33 14.62 14.73
N ASN A 161 16.77 15.36 15.66
CA ASN A 161 17.39 16.45 16.42
C ASN A 161 16.90 16.40 17.87
N MET A 162 17.39 17.28 18.73
CA MET A 162 17.05 17.26 20.15
C MET A 162 15.56 17.48 20.43
N ASN A 163 14.90 18.35 19.66
CA ASN A 163 13.47 18.57 19.80
C ASN A 163 12.65 17.31 19.42
N THR A 164 13.15 16.51 18.49
CA THR A 164 12.56 15.20 18.14
C THR A 164 12.75 14.19 19.27
N VAL A 165 13.93 14.17 19.90
CA VAL A 165 14.19 13.33 21.09
C VAL A 165 13.21 13.64 22.21
N VAL A 166 13.01 14.94 22.53
CA VAL A 166 12.06 15.37 23.56
C VAL A 166 10.64 14.93 23.23
N ALA A 167 10.21 15.10 21.97
CA ALA A 167 8.87 14.69 21.55
C ALA A 167 8.65 13.15 21.62
N LEU A 168 9.66 12.36 21.30
CA LEU A 168 9.61 10.89 21.44
C LEU A 168 9.47 10.47 22.90
N ILE A 169 10.23 11.12 23.81
CA ILE A 169 10.13 10.88 25.26
C ILE A 169 8.73 11.24 25.77
N GLU A 170 8.18 12.38 25.32
CA GLU A 170 6.82 12.80 25.68
C GLU A 170 5.78 11.80 25.17
N GLY A 171 5.99 11.22 23.99
CA GLY A 171 5.16 10.15 23.43
C GLY A 171 5.33 8.80 24.15
N GLY A 172 6.27 8.66 25.07
CA GLY A 172 6.52 7.41 25.80
C GLY A 172 7.32 6.36 25.02
N ILE A 173 7.98 6.76 23.94
CA ILE A 173 8.85 5.87 23.13
C ILE A 173 10.15 5.63 23.90
N LYS A 174 10.53 4.35 24.00
CA LYS A 174 11.72 3.92 24.75
C LYS A 174 12.99 4.00 23.91
N PHE A 175 12.90 3.63 22.61
CA PHE A 175 14.09 3.58 21.75
C PHE A 175 13.80 3.93 20.28
N THR A 176 14.88 4.26 19.58
CA THR A 176 14.91 4.40 18.12
C THR A 176 16.18 3.79 17.53
N ILE A 177 16.25 3.68 16.20
CA ILE A 177 17.38 3.12 15.45
C ILE A 177 17.98 4.21 14.58
N LEU A 178 19.29 4.39 14.61
CA LEU A 178 20.00 5.42 13.88
C LEU A 178 21.21 4.87 13.12
N SER A 179 21.67 5.65 12.13
CA SER A 179 22.96 5.41 11.49
C SER A 179 24.13 5.75 12.43
N PRO A 180 25.20 4.96 12.45
CA PRO A 180 26.37 5.30 13.25
C PRO A 180 26.99 6.65 12.90
N LYS A 181 26.76 7.15 11.67
CA LYS A 181 27.19 8.51 11.24
C LYS A 181 26.44 9.64 11.94
N GLN A 182 25.36 9.35 12.64
CA GLN A 182 24.57 10.32 13.39
C GLN A 182 25.03 10.49 14.85
N ALA A 183 25.93 9.64 15.32
CA ALA A 183 26.62 9.83 16.61
C ALA A 183 27.68 10.95 16.50
N ALA A 184 27.73 11.83 17.50
CA ALA A 184 28.76 12.86 17.61
C ALA A 184 29.86 12.44 18.60
N MET A 185 29.45 12.06 19.81
CA MET A 185 30.36 11.60 20.86
C MET A 185 29.62 10.73 21.88
N PHE A 186 30.36 9.91 22.63
CA PHE A 186 29.78 9.11 23.72
C PHE A 186 30.65 9.16 24.98
N GLY A 187 30.05 8.90 26.14
CA GLY A 187 30.74 8.85 27.43
C GLY A 187 30.05 7.88 28.38
N ALA A 188 30.71 7.43 29.42
CA ALA A 188 30.15 6.49 30.42
C ALA A 188 29.02 7.16 31.23
N LEU A 189 27.89 6.46 31.42
CA LEU A 189 26.76 6.95 32.22
C LEU A 189 27.11 7.07 33.70
N ASP A 190 27.94 6.15 34.22
CA ASP A 190 28.34 6.08 35.64
C ASP A 190 29.61 6.90 35.91
N SER A 191 29.98 7.82 35.01
CA SER A 191 31.13 8.67 35.22
C SER A 191 30.95 9.54 36.47
N LYS A 192 31.93 9.53 37.38
CA LYS A 192 31.98 10.48 38.51
C LYS A 192 32.31 11.91 38.02
N GLU A 193 32.78 12.04 36.80
CA GLU A 193 33.09 13.32 36.16
C GLU A 193 31.77 13.86 35.53
N THR A 194 31.48 15.14 35.78
CA THR A 194 30.32 15.81 35.16
C THR A 194 30.81 17.06 34.42
N PRO A 195 30.85 17.06 33.06
CA PRO A 195 30.41 16.02 32.13
C PRO A 195 31.36 14.81 32.07
N PRO A 196 30.89 13.62 31.63
CA PRO A 196 31.77 12.46 31.44
C PRO A 196 32.87 12.75 30.41
N ALA A 197 33.95 11.99 30.44
CA ALA A 197 34.99 12.06 29.41
C ALA A 197 34.39 11.61 28.07
N TRP A 198 34.23 12.57 27.14
CA TRP A 198 33.63 12.33 25.85
C TRP A 198 34.62 11.76 24.86
N VAL A 199 34.22 10.70 24.17
CA VAL A 199 34.94 10.07 23.06
C VAL A 199 34.27 10.47 21.76
N ASP A 200 35.05 10.99 20.83
CA ASP A 200 34.58 11.43 19.53
C ASP A 200 34.19 10.27 18.62
N CYS A 201 33.04 10.39 17.95
CA CYS A 201 32.48 9.40 17.03
C CYS A 201 32.60 9.82 15.57
N HIS A 202 33.53 10.69 15.20
CA HIS A 202 33.68 11.16 13.82
C HIS A 202 33.63 10.02 12.80
N ASN A 203 32.90 10.26 11.70
CA ASN A 203 32.70 9.32 10.60
C ASN A 203 32.01 7.98 10.98
N GLY A 204 31.25 7.96 12.09
CA GLY A 204 30.53 6.78 12.53
C GLY A 204 31.39 5.76 13.28
N ASN A 205 32.54 6.20 13.82
CA ASN A 205 33.41 5.34 14.66
C ASN A 205 32.81 5.19 16.05
N ILE A 206 31.67 4.50 16.13
CA ILE A 206 30.99 4.12 17.38
C ILE A 206 30.78 2.60 17.40
N ASP A 207 30.79 2.03 18.59
CA ASP A 207 30.59 0.59 18.76
C ASP A 207 29.09 0.24 18.60
N THR A 208 28.75 -0.32 17.45
CA THR A 208 27.37 -0.67 17.09
C THR A 208 26.86 -1.98 17.74
N THR A 209 27.68 -2.65 18.58
CA THR A 209 27.32 -3.93 19.20
C THR A 209 26.57 -3.78 20.51
N ARG A 210 26.20 -2.55 20.90
CA ARG A 210 25.51 -2.24 22.17
C ARG A 210 24.54 -1.06 22.00
N PRO A 211 23.55 -0.90 22.92
CA PRO A 211 22.70 0.30 22.97
C PRO A 211 23.41 1.46 23.67
N TYR A 212 22.90 2.66 23.41
CA TYR A 212 23.31 3.92 24.04
C TYR A 212 22.09 4.67 24.55
N ARG A 213 22.31 5.68 25.39
CA ARG A 213 21.29 6.54 25.97
C ARG A 213 21.47 7.98 25.55
N ILE A 214 20.42 8.61 25.03
CA ILE A 214 20.36 10.04 24.79
C ILE A 214 19.68 10.69 25.98
N ILE A 215 20.40 11.59 26.68
CA ILE A 215 19.84 12.45 27.73
C ILE A 215 19.55 13.80 27.09
N PRO A 216 18.30 14.30 27.12
CA PRO A 216 17.97 15.59 26.51
C PRO A 216 18.70 16.74 27.20
N ARG A 217 19.58 17.43 26.46
CA ARG A 217 20.35 18.57 26.95
C ARG A 217 20.21 19.75 25.99
N ASP A 218 20.27 20.97 26.51
CA ASP A 218 20.39 22.19 25.70
C ASP A 218 21.82 22.36 25.17
N SER A 219 22.04 23.42 24.37
CA SER A 219 23.37 23.74 23.80
C SER A 219 24.44 24.02 24.87
N ASN A 220 24.07 24.31 26.11
CA ASN A 220 24.96 24.52 27.24
C ASN A 220 25.21 23.25 28.07
N GLY A 221 24.64 22.13 27.63
CA GLY A 221 24.75 20.83 28.30
C GLY A 221 23.80 20.64 29.50
N LYS A 222 22.89 21.58 29.78
CA LYS A 222 21.92 21.47 30.85
C LYS A 222 20.75 20.56 30.39
N ARG A 223 20.30 19.68 31.29
CA ARG A 223 19.15 18.81 31.03
C ARG A 223 17.88 19.62 30.79
N ILE A 224 17.14 19.30 29.69
CA ILE A 224 15.94 20.04 29.26
C ILE A 224 14.68 19.45 29.87
N CYS A 225 14.59 18.13 29.99
CA CYS A 225 13.42 17.42 30.53
C CYS A 225 13.82 16.15 31.26
N GLU A 226 12.91 15.60 32.05
CA GLU A 226 13.06 14.27 32.63
C GLU A 226 12.89 13.17 31.58
N GLY A 227 13.44 12.00 31.84
CA GLY A 227 13.41 10.89 30.90
C GLY A 227 14.65 10.81 30.01
N HIS A 228 14.63 9.84 29.11
CA HIS A 228 15.72 9.57 28.17
C HIS A 228 15.16 8.80 26.98
N LEU A 229 15.90 8.78 25.90
CA LEU A 229 15.64 7.93 24.74
C LEU A 229 16.84 7.01 24.54
N ASP A 230 16.61 5.71 24.49
CA ASP A 230 17.67 4.76 24.17
C ASP A 230 17.82 4.62 22.64
N VAL A 231 19.01 4.32 22.16
CA VAL A 231 19.31 4.29 20.72
C VAL A 231 20.21 3.12 20.38
N PHE A 232 19.88 2.47 19.26
CA PHE A 232 20.71 1.49 18.59
C PHE A 232 21.32 2.07 17.33
N PHE A 233 22.60 1.84 17.11
CA PHE A 233 23.25 2.15 15.85
C PHE A 233 23.42 0.86 15.06
N TYR A 234 22.88 0.83 13.83
CA TYR A 234 23.05 -0.36 13.00
C TYR A 234 24.49 -0.48 12.47
N ASN A 235 24.92 -1.69 12.12
CA ASN A 235 26.18 -1.93 11.44
C ASN A 235 26.10 -1.42 9.98
N ALA A 236 26.80 -0.31 9.70
CA ALA A 236 26.69 0.37 8.40
C ALA A 236 27.22 -0.48 7.23
N GLU A 237 28.29 -1.26 7.44
CA GLU A 237 28.89 -2.12 6.40
C GLU A 237 27.92 -3.25 6.01
N LEU A 238 27.35 -3.95 7.01
CA LEU A 238 26.39 -5.01 6.74
C LEU A 238 25.10 -4.45 6.11
N SER A 239 24.62 -3.33 6.62
CA SER A 239 23.39 -2.70 6.08
C SER A 239 23.57 -2.24 4.65
N SER A 240 24.74 -1.65 4.33
CA SER A 240 25.10 -1.28 2.95
C SER A 240 25.19 -2.52 2.06
N ALA A 241 25.81 -3.60 2.53
CA ALA A 241 25.96 -4.83 1.76
C ALA A 241 24.59 -5.49 1.47
N VAL A 242 23.68 -5.47 2.44
CA VAL A 242 22.30 -5.96 2.24
C VAL A 242 21.53 -5.08 1.26
N GLY A 243 21.58 -3.75 1.42
CA GLY A 243 20.80 -2.82 0.61
C GLY A 243 21.29 -2.60 -0.81
N PHE A 244 22.62 -2.68 -1.04
CA PHE A 244 23.24 -2.20 -2.29
C PHE A 244 24.30 -3.12 -2.92
N GLU A 245 24.77 -4.17 -2.21
CA GLU A 245 25.85 -5.02 -2.68
C GLU A 245 25.41 -6.47 -2.94
N HIS A 246 24.11 -6.70 -3.08
CA HIS A 246 23.51 -8.00 -3.39
C HIS A 246 23.83 -9.13 -2.40
N LEU A 247 24.09 -8.81 -1.14
CA LEU A 247 24.43 -9.82 -0.12
C LEU A 247 23.30 -10.84 0.14
N LEU A 248 22.06 -10.48 -0.17
CA LEU A 248 20.89 -11.38 -0.01
C LEU A 248 20.79 -12.47 -1.08
N ARG A 249 21.72 -12.55 -2.03
CA ARG A 249 21.77 -13.66 -3.02
C ARG A 249 22.27 -14.96 -2.44
N ASN A 250 22.97 -14.91 -1.32
CA ASN A 250 23.55 -16.10 -0.68
C ASN A 250 23.45 -16.02 0.84
N GLY A 251 22.62 -16.90 1.42
CA GLY A 251 22.43 -16.95 2.89
C GLY A 251 23.69 -17.32 3.68
N ALA A 252 24.58 -18.13 3.12
CA ALA A 252 25.85 -18.47 3.79
C ALA A 252 26.81 -17.28 3.83
N ASP A 253 26.89 -16.50 2.74
CA ASP A 253 27.71 -15.29 2.71
C ASP A 253 27.20 -14.24 3.68
N LEU A 254 25.86 -14.04 3.75
CA LEU A 254 25.25 -13.17 4.74
C LEU A 254 25.57 -13.64 6.16
N GLY A 255 25.36 -14.92 6.45
CA GLY A 255 25.66 -15.49 7.75
C GLY A 255 27.13 -15.34 8.16
N ASN A 256 28.05 -15.59 7.24
CA ASN A 256 29.48 -15.46 7.48
C ASN A 256 29.89 -13.99 7.72
N LYS A 257 29.34 -13.04 6.98
CA LYS A 257 29.56 -11.60 7.26
C LYS A 257 29.03 -11.20 8.63
N ILE A 258 27.87 -11.72 9.05
CA ILE A 258 27.34 -11.51 10.42
C ILE A 258 28.30 -12.06 11.47
N LEU A 259 28.80 -13.28 11.31
CA LEU A 259 29.79 -13.85 12.25
C LEU A 259 31.06 -13.02 12.34
N ASN A 260 31.53 -12.51 11.21
CA ASN A 260 32.74 -11.69 11.14
C ASN A 260 32.57 -10.29 11.76
N ALA A 261 31.33 -9.80 11.88
CA ALA A 261 31.03 -8.54 12.58
C ALA A 261 31.19 -8.66 14.10
N ARG A 262 31.29 -9.86 14.65
CA ARG A 262 31.59 -10.10 16.08
C ARG A 262 32.96 -9.60 16.45
N ASN A 263 33.04 -8.77 17.49
CA ASN A 263 34.31 -8.38 18.08
C ASN A 263 34.83 -9.50 19.00
N LYS A 264 35.85 -10.23 18.55
CA LYS A 264 36.41 -11.39 19.26
C LYS A 264 37.15 -11.03 20.55
N THR A 265 37.46 -9.75 20.79
CA THR A 265 38.14 -9.29 22.00
C THR A 265 37.18 -8.98 23.17
N LYS A 266 35.88 -8.88 22.89
CA LYS A 266 34.86 -8.60 23.89
C LYS A 266 34.33 -9.88 24.52
N THR A 267 34.13 -9.83 25.85
CA THR A 267 33.52 -10.91 26.64
C THR A 267 32.04 -10.64 26.95
N GLU A 268 31.58 -9.41 26.74
CA GLU A 268 30.19 -9.00 26.95
C GLU A 268 29.29 -9.52 25.82
N ASP A 269 27.97 -9.55 26.07
CA ASP A 269 26.97 -9.82 25.06
C ASP A 269 27.09 -8.80 23.93
N GLN A 270 26.97 -9.26 22.69
CA GLN A 270 27.10 -8.42 21.50
C GLN A 270 25.86 -8.56 20.59
N LEU A 271 25.34 -7.45 20.12
CA LEU A 271 24.29 -7.37 19.13
C LEU A 271 24.90 -7.02 17.77
N VAL A 272 24.65 -7.82 16.76
CA VAL A 272 24.80 -7.38 15.36
C VAL A 272 23.46 -6.84 14.92
N SER A 273 23.43 -5.55 14.61
CA SER A 273 22.22 -4.85 14.17
C SER A 273 22.33 -4.50 12.69
N ILE A 274 21.35 -4.88 11.87
CA ILE A 274 21.22 -4.54 10.43
C ILE A 274 19.95 -3.69 10.29
N GLY A 275 20.04 -2.53 9.67
CA GLY A 275 18.90 -1.65 9.39
C GLY A 275 18.89 -1.25 7.92
N THR A 276 17.83 -1.62 7.19
CA THR A 276 17.66 -1.34 5.75
C THR A 276 16.20 -1.05 5.43
N ASP A 277 15.96 -0.57 4.21
CA ASP A 277 14.61 -0.63 3.65
C ASP A 277 14.15 -2.09 3.62
N GLY A 278 12.93 -2.34 4.02
CA GLY A 278 12.34 -3.68 4.07
C GLY A 278 12.19 -4.30 2.69
N GLU A 279 12.00 -3.44 1.68
CA GLU A 279 11.89 -3.80 0.26
C GLU A 279 13.17 -4.45 -0.29
N SER A 280 14.30 -4.35 0.42
CA SER A 280 15.53 -5.11 0.11
C SER A 280 15.28 -6.61 0.15
N TYR A 281 14.37 -7.09 1.01
CA TYR A 281 14.06 -8.50 1.19
C TYR A 281 12.96 -9.00 0.25
N GLY A 282 13.11 -8.78 -1.05
CA GLY A 282 12.20 -9.29 -2.08
C GLY A 282 12.10 -8.40 -3.31
N HIS A 283 11.84 -7.10 -3.16
CA HIS A 283 11.70 -6.18 -4.31
C HIS A 283 13.06 -5.78 -4.91
N HIS A 284 13.98 -5.25 -4.09
CA HIS A 284 15.29 -4.82 -4.58
C HIS A 284 16.21 -6.01 -4.87
N GLU A 285 16.11 -7.08 -4.08
CA GLU A 285 16.80 -8.34 -4.33
C GLU A 285 15.77 -9.48 -4.37
N PRO A 286 15.44 -9.99 -5.57
CA PRO A 286 14.53 -11.13 -5.70
C PRO A 286 14.99 -12.32 -4.86
N PHE A 287 14.04 -12.98 -4.17
CA PHE A 287 14.30 -14.08 -3.24
C PHE A 287 15.10 -13.70 -1.98
N GLY A 288 15.27 -12.40 -1.68
CA GLY A 288 15.90 -11.94 -0.46
C GLY A 288 15.17 -12.40 0.81
N ASP A 289 13.85 -12.61 0.74
CA ASP A 289 13.02 -13.22 1.77
C ASP A 289 13.47 -14.66 2.08
N MET A 290 13.76 -15.48 1.04
CA MET A 290 14.22 -16.86 1.19
C MET A 290 15.62 -16.92 1.81
N CYS A 291 16.49 -15.96 1.45
CA CYS A 291 17.80 -15.80 2.08
C CYS A 291 17.66 -15.54 3.59
N ALA A 292 16.78 -14.63 3.98
CA ALA A 292 16.49 -14.31 5.39
C ALA A 292 15.90 -15.53 6.13
N ALA A 293 14.92 -16.22 5.55
CA ALA A 293 14.34 -17.43 6.12
C ALA A 293 15.40 -18.52 6.35
N TRP A 294 16.27 -18.74 5.37
CA TRP A 294 17.36 -19.72 5.49
C TRP A 294 18.38 -19.31 6.55
N LEU A 295 18.71 -18.02 6.63
CA LEU A 295 19.58 -17.49 7.69
C LEU A 295 19.02 -17.82 9.07
N PHE A 296 17.74 -17.50 9.33
CA PHE A 296 17.12 -17.69 10.63
C PHE A 296 16.96 -19.17 11.00
N GLU A 297 16.53 -20.01 10.09
CA GLU A 297 16.12 -21.39 10.38
C GLU A 297 17.24 -22.42 10.21
N LYS A 298 18.26 -22.12 9.42
CA LYS A 298 19.35 -23.06 9.15
C LYS A 298 20.69 -22.54 9.70
N PHE A 299 21.10 -21.33 9.33
CA PHE A 299 22.43 -20.83 9.67
C PHE A 299 22.57 -20.42 11.15
N CYS A 300 21.63 -19.64 11.67
CA CYS A 300 21.68 -19.12 13.02
C CYS A 300 21.77 -20.23 14.08
N PRO A 301 20.93 -21.29 14.05
CA PRO A 301 21.01 -22.38 15.03
C PRO A 301 22.34 -23.13 14.98
N GLN A 302 22.94 -23.30 13.81
CA GLN A 302 24.20 -24.04 13.64
C GLN A 302 25.41 -23.25 14.11
N ASN A 303 25.31 -21.91 14.24
CA ASN A 303 26.43 -21.02 14.51
C ASN A 303 26.30 -20.24 15.82
N ASN A 304 25.44 -20.68 16.74
CA ASN A 304 25.18 -20.03 18.01
C ASN A 304 24.85 -18.55 17.89
N ILE A 305 24.02 -18.21 16.85
CA ILE A 305 23.45 -16.88 16.64
C ILE A 305 22.00 -16.92 17.09
N VAL A 306 21.57 -15.94 17.88
CA VAL A 306 20.21 -15.85 18.41
C VAL A 306 19.51 -14.64 17.79
N PRO A 307 18.52 -14.84 16.91
CA PRO A 307 17.69 -13.76 16.43
C PRO A 307 16.86 -13.15 17.55
N VAL A 308 16.93 -11.82 17.72
CA VAL A 308 16.26 -11.06 18.77
C VAL A 308 15.71 -9.75 18.21
N ASN A 309 14.87 -9.08 18.99
CA ASN A 309 14.49 -7.68 18.69
C ASN A 309 15.15 -6.70 19.69
N TYR A 310 15.00 -5.43 19.40
CA TYR A 310 15.64 -4.37 20.17
C TYR A 310 15.07 -4.23 21.59
N GLY A 311 13.76 -4.41 21.77
CA GLY A 311 13.09 -4.34 23.08
C GLY A 311 13.63 -5.39 24.04
N TRP A 312 13.65 -6.64 23.60
CA TRP A 312 14.20 -7.74 24.39
C TRP A 312 15.70 -7.55 24.70
N TYR A 313 16.49 -7.12 23.70
CA TYR A 313 17.91 -6.90 23.92
C TYR A 313 18.17 -5.76 24.92
N LEU A 314 17.35 -4.68 24.84
CA LEU A 314 17.44 -3.54 25.74
C LEU A 314 17.10 -3.90 27.20
N GLU A 315 16.07 -4.74 27.41
CA GLU A 315 15.74 -5.27 28.74
C GLU A 315 16.92 -6.02 29.34
N LYS A 316 17.55 -6.88 28.55
CA LYS A 316 18.67 -7.73 29.02
C LYS A 316 19.99 -6.98 29.14
N ASN A 317 20.24 -6.02 28.27
CA ASN A 317 21.49 -5.27 28.18
C ASN A 317 21.21 -3.75 28.17
N PRO A 318 20.86 -3.15 29.31
CA PRO A 318 20.60 -1.71 29.40
C PRO A 318 21.84 -0.89 29.03
N PRO A 319 21.68 0.34 28.48
CA PRO A 319 22.79 1.20 28.10
C PRO A 319 23.73 1.52 29.27
N LYS A 320 25.02 1.48 29.00
CA LYS A 320 26.07 1.89 29.93
C LYS A 320 26.74 3.21 29.52
N TYR A 321 26.38 3.74 28.38
CA TYR A 321 26.97 4.93 27.80
C TYR A 321 25.90 5.94 27.36
N GLU A 322 26.16 7.23 27.65
CA GLU A 322 25.44 8.34 27.07
C GLU A 322 26.00 8.63 25.68
N VAL A 323 25.15 9.01 24.73
CA VAL A 323 25.56 9.45 23.39
C VAL A 323 24.94 10.80 23.08
N GLN A 324 25.71 11.68 22.44
CA GLN A 324 25.24 12.92 21.82
C GLN A 324 25.10 12.69 20.32
N ILE A 325 23.98 13.13 19.77
CA ILE A 325 23.69 13.05 18.33
C ILE A 325 24.24 14.26 17.58
N LYS A 326 24.59 14.05 16.33
CA LYS A 326 25.14 15.08 15.45
C LYS A 326 24.10 16.15 15.10
N ASN A 327 24.51 17.41 15.09
CA ASN A 327 23.65 18.58 14.80
C ASN A 327 22.38 18.63 15.66
N ALA A 328 22.48 18.21 16.94
CA ALA A 328 21.34 18.01 17.83
C ALA A 328 20.47 19.28 18.02
N HIS A 329 21.09 20.46 18.02
CA HIS A 329 20.44 21.74 18.31
C HIS A 329 20.16 22.58 17.04
N ASP A 330 20.53 22.04 15.88
CA ASP A 330 20.34 22.66 14.57
C ASP A 330 19.29 21.86 13.75
N GLU A 331 19.52 21.76 12.45
CA GLU A 331 18.68 21.04 11.50
C GLU A 331 18.64 19.52 11.71
N GLY A 332 19.48 18.96 12.60
CA GLY A 332 19.58 17.53 12.84
C GLY A 332 20.43 16.78 11.82
N SER A 333 20.27 15.47 11.81
CA SER A 333 20.96 14.54 10.93
C SER A 333 20.03 13.44 10.43
N SER A 334 20.40 12.77 9.32
CA SER A 334 19.65 11.66 8.74
C SER A 334 20.61 10.64 8.11
N TRP A 335 20.12 9.45 7.75
CA TRP A 335 20.98 8.41 7.15
C TRP A 335 21.30 8.65 5.67
N SER A 336 20.43 9.36 4.94
CA SER A 336 20.49 9.51 3.48
C SER A 336 20.87 10.91 2.99
N CYS A 337 21.21 11.85 3.92
CA CYS A 337 21.68 13.17 3.56
C CYS A 337 22.95 13.56 4.34
N ALA A 338 24.07 13.72 3.64
CA ALA A 338 25.34 14.15 4.26
C ALA A 338 25.29 15.58 4.82
N HIS A 339 24.30 16.38 4.45
CA HIS A 339 24.08 17.78 4.85
C HIS A 339 22.94 17.90 5.87
N GLY A 340 22.90 17.00 6.84
CA GLY A 340 21.85 17.00 7.87
C GLY A 340 20.51 16.50 7.33
N VAL A 341 19.53 17.39 7.18
CA VAL A 341 18.25 17.13 6.52
C VAL A 341 18.00 18.05 5.33
N GLY A 342 19.08 18.62 4.77
CA GLY A 342 19.01 19.60 3.67
C GLY A 342 18.28 19.11 2.44
N ARG A 343 18.28 17.79 2.16
CA ARG A 343 17.55 17.14 1.05
C ARG A 343 16.08 17.55 0.99
N TRP A 344 15.42 17.79 2.14
CA TRP A 344 13.98 17.98 2.23
C TRP A 344 13.52 19.44 2.31
N TYR A 345 14.44 20.40 2.10
CA TYR A 345 14.05 21.81 2.08
C TYR A 345 14.97 22.70 1.22
N ARG A 346 16.09 22.19 0.70
CA ARG A 346 17.03 23.02 -0.09
C ARG A 346 17.81 22.20 -1.12
N ASP A 347 18.45 22.87 -2.04
CA ASP A 347 19.43 22.29 -2.96
C ASP A 347 20.75 22.01 -2.22
N CYS A 348 20.83 20.82 -1.61
CA CYS A 348 22.04 20.39 -0.90
C CYS A 348 22.97 19.53 -1.76
N GLY A 349 22.62 19.30 -3.04
CA GLY A 349 23.36 18.44 -3.95
C GLY A 349 23.13 16.93 -3.78
N CYS A 350 22.42 16.47 -2.74
CA CYS A 350 22.08 15.05 -2.59
C CYS A 350 21.07 14.62 -3.65
N SER A 351 21.39 13.55 -4.40
CA SER A 351 20.54 13.01 -5.46
C SER A 351 20.57 11.48 -5.45
N THR A 352 19.61 10.85 -6.14
CA THR A 352 19.55 9.39 -6.38
C THR A 352 19.93 9.03 -7.82
N GLY A 353 20.59 9.93 -8.54
CA GLY A 353 20.94 9.83 -9.95
C GLY A 353 20.46 11.05 -10.74
N GLY A 354 20.06 10.88 -11.98
CA GLY A 354 19.60 11.94 -12.88
C GLY A 354 20.55 12.22 -14.05
N GLY A 355 20.10 13.03 -15.01
CA GLY A 355 20.86 13.38 -16.20
C GLY A 355 21.89 14.51 -15.96
N PRO A 356 22.78 14.75 -16.92
CA PRO A 356 23.71 15.87 -16.87
C PRO A 356 22.98 17.21 -16.74
N GLY A 357 23.42 18.06 -15.78
CA GLY A 357 22.85 19.38 -15.56
C GLY A 357 21.61 19.40 -14.67
N TRP A 358 21.17 18.26 -14.18
CA TRP A 358 20.08 18.20 -13.19
C TRP A 358 20.51 18.84 -11.87
N ASN A 359 19.58 19.50 -11.21
CA ASN A 359 19.79 20.16 -9.92
C ASN A 359 18.58 19.98 -9.01
N GLN A 360 18.73 20.36 -7.74
CA GLN A 360 17.68 20.18 -6.73
C GLN A 360 17.08 21.52 -6.26
N LYS A 361 17.20 22.58 -7.06
CA LYS A 361 16.72 23.93 -6.73
C LYS A 361 15.20 24.00 -6.55
N TRP A 362 14.45 23.05 -7.11
CA TRP A 362 13.01 22.93 -6.98
C TRP A 362 12.57 22.63 -5.54
N ARG A 363 13.44 22.03 -4.71
CA ARG A 363 13.11 21.60 -3.34
C ARG A 363 12.71 22.72 -2.41
N ASP A 364 13.42 23.84 -2.45
CA ASP A 364 13.17 25.00 -1.61
C ASP A 364 11.84 25.71 -1.93
N PRO A 365 11.53 26.09 -3.18
CA PRO A 365 10.23 26.70 -3.49
C PRO A 365 9.06 25.76 -3.22
N LEU A 366 9.20 24.44 -3.45
CA LEU A 366 8.17 23.45 -3.12
C LEU A 366 7.88 23.48 -1.61
N ARG A 367 8.93 23.50 -0.78
CA ARG A 367 8.80 23.60 0.67
C ARG A 367 8.14 24.91 1.09
N GLN A 368 8.54 26.03 0.52
CA GLN A 368 7.96 27.35 0.81
C GLN A 368 6.46 27.41 0.46
N ALA A 369 6.05 26.76 -0.65
CA ALA A 369 4.65 26.70 -1.05
C ALA A 369 3.81 25.95 -0.01
N PHE A 370 4.29 24.79 0.45
CA PHE A 370 3.59 24.02 1.47
C PHE A 370 3.59 24.70 2.84
N ASP A 371 4.70 25.33 3.23
CA ASP A 371 4.79 26.08 4.49
C ASP A 371 3.79 27.26 4.49
N ARG A 372 3.56 27.92 3.33
CA ARG A 372 2.55 28.96 3.21
C ARG A 372 1.12 28.43 3.43
N VAL A 373 0.79 27.29 2.83
CA VAL A 373 -0.53 26.67 3.01
C VAL A 373 -0.71 26.21 4.46
N LYS A 374 0.31 25.56 5.04
CA LYS A 374 0.28 25.10 6.43
C LYS A 374 0.07 26.23 7.43
N MET A 375 0.73 27.37 7.22
CA MET A 375 0.56 28.55 8.07
C MET A 375 -0.89 29.03 8.06
N VAL A 376 -1.50 29.16 6.88
CA VAL A 376 -2.92 29.56 6.75
C VAL A 376 -3.84 28.52 7.35
N ALA A 377 -3.54 27.25 7.14
CA ALA A 377 -4.32 26.14 7.70
C ALA A 377 -4.33 26.15 9.23
N ASP A 378 -3.19 26.45 9.85
CA ASP A 378 -3.09 26.52 11.31
C ASP A 378 -3.86 27.73 11.87
N GLU A 379 -3.75 28.89 11.23
CA GLU A 379 -4.51 30.08 11.60
C GLU A 379 -6.03 29.88 11.51
N VAL A 380 -6.49 29.23 10.42
CA VAL A 380 -7.90 28.87 10.23
C VAL A 380 -8.34 27.86 11.27
N PHE A 381 -7.54 26.82 11.51
CA PHE A 381 -7.86 25.77 12.48
C PHE A 381 -7.99 26.31 13.91
N GLU A 382 -7.07 27.18 14.33
CA GLU A 382 -7.11 27.81 15.64
C GLU A 382 -8.29 28.81 15.80
N ARG A 383 -8.75 29.42 14.71
CA ARG A 383 -9.89 30.36 14.72
C ARG A 383 -11.24 29.63 14.67
N GLU A 384 -11.41 28.66 13.77
CA GLU A 384 -12.71 28.08 13.47
C GLU A 384 -13.06 26.88 14.37
N PHE A 385 -12.10 26.02 14.70
CA PHE A 385 -12.37 24.79 15.45
C PHE A 385 -12.95 25.06 16.86
N PRO A 386 -12.52 26.06 17.63
CA PRO A 386 -13.11 26.38 18.94
C PRO A 386 -14.58 26.84 18.89
N ILE A 387 -15.10 27.21 17.72
CA ILE A 387 -16.52 27.52 17.53
C ILE A 387 -17.36 26.25 17.62
N LEU A 388 -16.82 25.13 17.11
CA LEU A 388 -17.50 23.85 16.94
C LEU A 388 -17.37 22.92 18.14
N SER A 389 -16.29 23.07 18.92
CA SER A 389 -15.89 22.13 19.96
C SER A 389 -15.37 22.83 21.21
N ASP A 390 -15.57 22.20 22.38
CA ASP A 390 -14.97 22.64 23.65
C ASP A 390 -13.56 22.04 23.86
N PHE A 391 -13.15 21.12 23.01
CA PHE A 391 -11.79 20.59 23.01
C PHE A 391 -10.80 21.61 22.44
N LYS A 392 -9.57 21.59 22.96
CA LYS A 392 -8.48 22.32 22.32
C LYS A 392 -8.26 21.74 20.93
N CYS A 393 -8.15 22.61 19.93
CA CYS A 393 -8.06 22.20 18.52
C CYS A 393 -6.92 21.20 18.26
N TRP A 394 -5.74 21.41 18.85
CA TRP A 394 -4.60 20.51 18.68
C TRP A 394 -4.78 19.15 19.36
N ASP A 395 -5.44 19.10 20.52
CA ASP A 395 -5.78 17.83 21.18
C ASP A 395 -6.81 17.05 20.36
N ALA A 396 -7.76 17.75 19.74
CA ALA A 396 -8.74 17.12 18.83
C ALA A 396 -8.05 16.57 17.57
N ARG A 397 -7.10 17.32 16.98
CA ARG A 397 -6.29 16.84 15.86
C ARG A 397 -5.52 15.56 16.23
N ASP A 398 -4.90 15.52 17.39
CA ASP A 398 -4.17 14.35 17.85
C ASP A 398 -5.08 13.13 18.01
N LYS A 399 -6.31 13.34 18.54
CA LYS A 399 -7.32 12.28 18.66
C LYS A 399 -7.93 11.82 17.34
N TYR A 400 -7.77 12.60 16.26
CA TYR A 400 -8.28 12.26 14.94
C TYR A 400 -7.68 10.95 14.38
N ALA A 401 -6.54 10.52 14.89
CA ALA A 401 -6.00 9.19 14.59
C ALA A 401 -7.02 8.07 14.81
N TYR A 402 -7.96 8.22 15.75
CA TYR A 402 -9.06 7.26 15.96
C TYR A 402 -9.88 6.99 14.69
N VAL A 403 -10.06 8.01 13.86
CA VAL A 403 -10.73 7.89 12.54
C VAL A 403 -9.75 7.39 11.47
N LEU A 404 -8.50 7.88 11.50
CA LEU A 404 -7.51 7.59 10.45
C LEU A 404 -7.05 6.13 10.39
N VAL A 405 -7.11 5.39 11.49
CA VAL A 405 -6.70 3.97 11.53
C VAL A 405 -7.69 3.04 10.81
N GLU A 406 -8.91 3.48 10.57
CA GLU A 406 -9.95 2.73 9.85
C GLU A 406 -10.89 3.71 9.12
N PRO A 407 -10.36 4.44 8.11
CA PRO A 407 -11.06 5.56 7.50
C PRO A 407 -12.32 5.15 6.73
N GLU A 408 -12.44 3.89 6.34
CA GLU A 408 -13.64 3.34 5.69
C GLU A 408 -14.78 3.02 6.67
N ASN A 409 -14.53 3.02 7.98
CA ASN A 409 -15.54 2.70 8.99
C ASN A 409 -16.34 3.95 9.38
N PRO A 410 -17.62 4.09 8.95
CA PRO A 410 -18.41 5.27 9.26
C PRO A 410 -18.73 5.39 10.75
N ALA A 411 -18.83 4.27 11.50
CA ALA A 411 -19.15 4.30 12.92
C ALA A 411 -18.09 5.06 13.72
N ARG A 412 -16.81 4.91 13.38
CA ARG A 412 -15.73 5.67 14.04
C ARG A 412 -15.85 7.19 13.85
N ARG A 413 -16.29 7.62 12.66
CA ARG A 413 -16.54 9.05 12.41
C ARG A 413 -17.71 9.55 13.23
N GLU A 414 -18.80 8.76 13.32
CA GLU A 414 -19.94 9.12 14.14
C GLU A 414 -19.55 9.27 15.62
N GLU A 415 -18.90 8.24 16.18
CA GLU A 415 -18.42 8.25 17.57
C GLU A 415 -17.47 9.41 17.85
N PHE A 416 -16.58 9.71 16.89
CA PHE A 416 -15.68 10.85 17.01
C PHE A 416 -16.43 12.18 16.98
N ALA A 417 -17.41 12.32 16.08
CA ALA A 417 -18.22 13.52 15.97
C ALA A 417 -19.05 13.75 17.26
N GLU A 418 -19.69 12.72 17.77
CA GLU A 418 -20.44 12.78 19.04
C GLU A 418 -19.56 13.18 20.22
N ALA A 419 -18.31 12.68 20.26
CA ALA A 419 -17.37 13.01 21.31
C ALA A 419 -16.79 14.41 21.23
N MET A 420 -16.65 14.97 20.01
CA MET A 420 -15.93 16.23 19.78
C MET A 420 -16.84 17.44 19.63
N LEU A 421 -18.01 17.28 18.99
CA LEU A 421 -18.93 18.38 18.73
C LEU A 421 -19.68 18.82 20.00
N ARG A 422 -20.02 20.10 20.05
CA ARG A 422 -20.95 20.61 21.08
C ARG A 422 -22.32 20.00 20.91
N THR A 423 -23.08 19.96 21.99
CA THR A 423 -24.51 19.57 21.95
C THR A 423 -25.31 20.56 21.07
N HIS A 424 -26.21 20.01 20.24
CA HIS A 424 -27.08 20.77 19.30
C HIS A 424 -26.38 21.36 18.08
N THR A 425 -25.31 20.72 17.59
CA THR A 425 -24.66 21.09 16.33
C THR A 425 -25.46 20.67 15.10
N SER A 426 -25.29 21.44 14.01
CA SER A 426 -25.92 21.17 12.72
C SER A 426 -25.09 20.18 11.88
N GLU A 427 -25.68 19.66 10.79
CA GLU A 427 -24.93 18.89 9.77
C GLU A 427 -23.78 19.71 9.14
N GLU A 428 -23.94 21.01 9.06
CA GLU A 428 -22.90 21.91 8.57
C GLU A 428 -21.71 21.99 9.54
N ASP A 429 -21.96 22.11 10.84
CA ASP A 429 -20.92 22.12 11.88
C ASP A 429 -20.12 20.81 11.85
N ARG A 430 -20.79 19.70 11.60
CA ARG A 430 -20.15 18.40 11.45
C ARG A 430 -19.23 18.37 10.21
N THR A 431 -19.74 18.83 9.06
CA THR A 431 -18.96 18.97 7.83
C THR A 431 -17.75 19.87 8.05
N ASP A 432 -17.91 20.99 8.76
CA ASP A 432 -16.83 21.92 9.07
C ASP A 432 -15.77 21.31 9.98
N MET A 433 -16.17 20.59 11.01
CA MET A 433 -15.23 19.91 11.90
C MET A 433 -14.34 18.93 11.11
N PHE A 434 -14.94 18.06 10.31
CA PHE A 434 -14.16 17.10 9.53
C PHE A 434 -13.36 17.77 8.41
N SER A 435 -13.88 18.82 7.79
CA SER A 435 -13.12 19.60 6.79
C SER A 435 -11.89 20.24 7.41
N LEU A 436 -11.99 20.82 8.59
CA LEU A 436 -10.86 21.40 9.32
C LEU A 436 -9.81 20.35 9.71
N LEU A 437 -10.22 19.16 10.14
CA LEU A 437 -9.32 18.06 10.48
C LEU A 437 -8.66 17.47 9.22
N GLU A 438 -9.40 17.31 8.12
CA GLU A 438 -8.84 16.86 6.85
C GLU A 438 -7.87 17.87 6.23
N ILE A 439 -8.11 19.19 6.39
CA ILE A 439 -7.13 20.24 6.04
C ILE A 439 -5.80 19.97 6.77
N GLN A 440 -5.85 19.77 8.08
CA GLN A 440 -4.65 19.49 8.87
C GLN A 440 -3.96 18.18 8.41
N LYS A 441 -4.73 17.12 8.15
CA LYS A 441 -4.20 15.86 7.61
C LYS A 441 -3.50 16.07 6.27
N PHE A 442 -4.14 16.73 5.31
CA PHE A 442 -3.57 16.93 3.98
C PHE A 442 -2.34 17.85 4.01
N CYS A 443 -2.32 18.84 4.87
CA CYS A 443 -1.11 19.63 5.11
C CYS A 443 0.05 18.77 5.63
N LEU A 444 -0.20 17.85 6.57
CA LEU A 444 0.83 16.96 7.07
C LEU A 444 1.27 15.96 5.97
N TYR A 445 0.34 15.41 5.19
CA TYR A 445 0.62 14.48 4.08
C TYR A 445 1.47 15.14 2.98
N SER A 446 1.30 16.44 2.76
CA SER A 446 2.15 17.19 1.81
C SER A 446 3.64 17.15 2.17
N TYR A 447 3.98 16.91 3.44
CA TYR A 447 5.36 16.81 3.92
C TYR A 447 5.94 15.40 3.95
N THR A 448 5.28 14.43 3.34
CA THR A 448 5.81 13.08 3.20
C THR A 448 7.18 13.11 2.52
N SER A 449 8.19 12.48 3.14
CA SER A 449 9.61 12.65 2.77
C SER A 449 9.92 12.28 1.32
N CYS A 450 9.23 11.28 0.76
CA CYS A 450 9.44 10.82 -0.61
C CYS A 450 9.23 11.92 -1.66
N GLY A 451 8.43 12.95 -1.36
CA GLY A 451 8.22 14.09 -2.24
C GLY A 451 9.48 14.92 -2.52
N TRP A 452 10.55 14.76 -1.72
CA TRP A 452 11.85 15.42 -1.93
C TRP A 452 13.01 14.45 -2.15
N PHE A 453 12.77 13.15 -2.03
CA PHE A 453 13.84 12.16 -2.04
C PHE A 453 14.45 12.00 -3.44
N PHE A 454 13.60 11.90 -4.46
CA PHE A 454 14.00 11.71 -5.84
C PHE A 454 14.47 13.00 -6.50
N ASN A 455 14.77 12.94 -7.81
CA ASN A 455 15.58 13.95 -8.49
C ASN A 455 14.79 14.99 -9.26
N ASP A 456 13.48 14.80 -9.43
CA ASP A 456 12.63 15.75 -10.15
C ASP A 456 11.27 15.95 -9.49
N ILE A 457 10.77 17.18 -9.59
CA ILE A 457 9.44 17.56 -9.12
C ILE A 457 8.32 16.93 -9.95
N GLU A 458 8.59 16.47 -11.17
CA GLU A 458 7.66 15.76 -12.03
C GLU A 458 7.42 14.31 -11.58
N GLY A 459 8.18 13.82 -10.60
CA GLY A 459 8.02 12.47 -10.06
C GLY A 459 6.64 12.23 -9.43
N LEU A 460 6.30 10.96 -9.32
CA LEU A 460 5.02 10.50 -8.75
C LEU A 460 4.79 11.07 -7.33
N GLU A 461 5.81 11.02 -6.49
CA GLU A 461 5.72 11.42 -5.09
C GLU A 461 5.61 12.95 -4.88
N PRO A 462 6.41 13.81 -5.55
CA PRO A 462 6.20 15.25 -5.48
C PRO A 462 4.82 15.68 -5.98
N VAL A 463 4.34 15.10 -7.09
CA VAL A 463 3.00 15.36 -7.65
C VAL A 463 1.92 14.95 -6.65
N GLN A 464 2.06 13.80 -5.99
CA GLN A 464 1.11 13.36 -4.97
C GLN A 464 1.09 14.30 -3.76
N ASN A 465 2.26 14.74 -3.27
CA ASN A 465 2.34 15.73 -2.19
C ASN A 465 1.66 17.06 -2.60
N MET A 466 1.84 17.51 -3.85
CA MET A 466 1.16 18.70 -4.37
C MET A 466 -0.36 18.50 -4.47
N ARG A 467 -0.86 17.29 -4.77
CA ARG A 467 -2.30 16.97 -4.75
C ARG A 467 -2.88 17.08 -3.35
N TYR A 468 -2.18 16.63 -2.32
CA TYR A 468 -2.60 16.84 -0.93
C TYR A 468 -2.64 18.32 -0.57
N CYS A 469 -1.61 19.09 -0.98
CA CYS A 469 -1.58 20.53 -0.79
C CYS A 469 -2.76 21.21 -1.50
N LEU A 470 -3.07 20.87 -2.74
CA LEU A 470 -4.21 21.40 -3.49
C LEU A 470 -5.53 21.11 -2.77
N ARG A 471 -5.72 19.89 -2.28
CA ARG A 471 -6.94 19.52 -1.55
C ARG A 471 -7.10 20.34 -0.28
N ALA A 472 -6.02 20.58 0.46
CA ALA A 472 -6.03 21.47 1.62
C ALA A 472 -6.42 22.92 1.21
N VAL A 473 -5.88 23.45 0.12
CA VAL A 473 -6.23 24.76 -0.43
C VAL A 473 -7.71 24.85 -0.80
N GLU A 474 -8.25 23.83 -1.48
CA GLU A 474 -9.68 23.79 -1.87
C GLU A 474 -10.59 23.82 -0.63
N LEU A 475 -10.27 23.04 0.40
CA LEU A 475 -11.05 23.03 1.65
C LEU A 475 -10.94 24.35 2.40
N LEU A 476 -9.75 24.98 2.40
CA LEU A 476 -9.50 26.28 3.05
C LEU A 476 -10.31 27.42 2.41
N ASN A 477 -10.63 27.35 1.12
CA ASN A 477 -11.34 28.41 0.42
C ASN A 477 -12.68 28.79 1.09
N LYS A 478 -13.35 27.84 1.78
CA LYS A 478 -14.57 28.13 2.57
C LYS A 478 -14.34 29.12 3.70
N TYR A 479 -13.14 29.15 4.28
CA TYR A 479 -12.81 29.90 5.49
C TYR A 479 -12.03 31.18 5.20
N LEU A 480 -11.72 31.46 3.94
CA LEU A 480 -10.95 32.62 3.52
C LEU A 480 -11.85 33.70 2.94
N PRO A 481 -11.54 35.01 3.16
CA PRO A 481 -12.39 36.09 2.66
C PRO A 481 -12.47 36.18 1.14
N ASN A 482 -11.47 35.71 0.42
CA ASN A 482 -11.42 35.70 -1.03
C ASN A 482 -11.00 34.31 -1.53
N GLU A 483 -11.86 33.68 -2.31
CA GLU A 483 -11.54 32.41 -2.98
C GLU A 483 -10.32 32.58 -3.90
N ASN A 484 -9.51 31.54 -4.02
CA ASN A 484 -8.35 31.42 -4.90
C ASN A 484 -7.13 32.33 -4.59
N VAL A 485 -7.18 33.20 -3.57
CA VAL A 485 -6.00 34.04 -3.22
C VAL A 485 -4.84 33.14 -2.75
N LEU A 486 -5.11 32.19 -1.87
CA LEU A 486 -4.08 31.28 -1.37
C LEU A 486 -3.45 30.44 -2.51
N GLU A 487 -4.27 29.93 -3.43
CA GLU A 487 -3.73 29.22 -4.58
C GLU A 487 -2.87 30.11 -5.47
N SER A 488 -3.26 31.35 -5.69
CA SER A 488 -2.45 32.31 -6.47
C SER A 488 -1.10 32.57 -5.82
N GLU A 489 -1.05 32.63 -4.50
CA GLU A 489 0.21 32.73 -3.76
C GLU A 489 1.09 31.47 -3.93
N VAL A 490 0.49 30.29 -3.82
CA VAL A 490 1.16 29.00 -4.07
C VAL A 490 1.75 28.97 -5.48
N LEU A 491 0.96 29.31 -6.49
CA LEU A 491 1.39 29.36 -7.90
C LEU A 491 2.54 30.37 -8.12
N THR A 492 2.50 31.51 -7.44
CA THR A 492 3.58 32.52 -7.48
C THR A 492 4.90 31.94 -6.93
N ILE A 493 4.83 31.15 -5.86
CA ILE A 493 6.02 30.48 -5.32
C ILE A 493 6.50 29.38 -6.26
N LEU A 494 5.60 28.53 -6.74
CA LEU A 494 5.90 27.41 -7.63
C LEU A 494 6.44 27.88 -9.01
N SER A 495 6.10 29.08 -9.46
CA SER A 495 6.62 29.62 -10.73
C SER A 495 8.15 29.78 -10.76
N LYS A 496 8.81 29.78 -9.57
CA LYS A 496 10.28 29.80 -9.45
C LYS A 496 10.93 28.45 -9.74
N ILE A 497 10.15 27.39 -9.84
CA ILE A 497 10.61 26.03 -10.09
C ILE A 497 10.75 25.82 -11.60
N THR A 498 11.82 25.14 -11.98
CA THR A 498 11.98 24.53 -13.30
C THR A 498 12.34 23.06 -13.09
N SER A 499 11.54 22.15 -13.66
CA SER A 499 11.79 20.70 -13.60
C SER A 499 13.06 20.35 -14.37
N ASN A 500 13.65 19.20 -14.04
CA ASN A 500 14.84 18.74 -14.72
C ASN A 500 14.51 18.04 -16.05
N GLU A 501 13.47 17.23 -16.10
CA GLU A 501 13.14 16.33 -17.22
C GLU A 501 12.56 17.11 -18.41
N HIS A 502 11.40 17.74 -18.24
CA HIS A 502 10.69 18.41 -19.35
C HIS A 502 10.83 19.93 -19.32
N ARG A 503 11.62 20.50 -18.40
CA ARG A 503 11.84 21.93 -18.23
C ARG A 503 10.57 22.72 -17.95
N LYS A 504 9.54 22.08 -17.40
CA LYS A 504 8.27 22.69 -17.00
C LYS A 504 8.45 23.56 -15.76
N THR A 505 7.70 24.62 -15.68
CA THR A 505 7.57 25.40 -14.43
C THR A 505 6.71 24.65 -13.41
N GLY A 506 6.89 24.92 -12.11
CA GLY A 506 6.01 24.33 -11.09
C GLY A 506 4.54 24.73 -11.28
N THR A 507 4.26 25.88 -11.89
CA THR A 507 2.89 26.31 -12.24
C THR A 507 2.28 25.44 -13.34
N GLU A 508 3.04 25.09 -14.38
CA GLU A 508 2.59 24.18 -15.44
C GLU A 508 2.31 22.79 -14.88
N ILE A 509 3.21 22.25 -14.03
CA ILE A 509 3.02 20.95 -13.37
C ILE A 509 1.75 20.97 -12.49
N TRP A 510 1.54 22.02 -11.70
CA TRP A 510 0.34 22.18 -10.88
C TRP A 510 -0.93 22.16 -11.71
N THR A 511 -0.94 22.88 -12.85
CA THR A 511 -2.13 23.02 -13.69
C THR A 511 -2.42 21.76 -14.49
N GLU A 512 -1.40 21.07 -14.98
CA GLU A 512 -1.57 19.95 -15.92
C GLU A 512 -1.68 18.59 -15.18
N TRP A 513 -0.97 18.40 -14.05
CA TRP A 513 -0.81 17.08 -13.41
C TRP A 513 -1.38 17.00 -12.00
N VAL A 514 -1.41 18.13 -11.29
CA VAL A 514 -1.90 18.18 -9.90
C VAL A 514 -3.39 18.48 -9.86
N ARG A 515 -3.82 19.50 -10.58
CA ARG A 515 -5.23 19.92 -10.61
C ARG A 515 -6.05 19.01 -11.51
N PRO A 516 -7.12 18.36 -11.01
CA PRO A 516 -8.04 17.61 -11.85
C PRO A 516 -8.71 18.52 -12.88
N LYS A 517 -8.71 18.12 -14.15
CA LYS A 517 -9.38 18.87 -15.24
C LYS A 517 -10.88 18.98 -15.01
N ILE A 518 -11.47 17.93 -14.47
CA ILE A 518 -12.88 17.86 -14.07
C ILE A 518 -12.90 17.57 -12.58
N PRO A 519 -13.74 18.25 -11.78
CA PRO A 519 -13.84 17.95 -10.35
C PRO A 519 -14.15 16.47 -10.11
N VAL A 520 -13.32 15.80 -9.31
CA VAL A 520 -13.40 14.34 -9.08
C VAL A 520 -14.78 13.87 -8.61
N PRO A 521 -15.47 14.55 -7.67
CA PRO A 521 -16.86 14.19 -7.31
C PRO A 521 -17.82 14.16 -8.49
N CYS A 522 -17.63 15.06 -9.45
CA CYS A 522 -18.48 15.13 -10.63
C CYS A 522 -18.19 13.99 -11.63
N ILE A 523 -16.93 13.56 -11.71
CA ILE A 523 -16.55 12.36 -12.50
C ILE A 523 -17.23 11.11 -11.93
N LEU A 524 -17.28 10.95 -10.61
CA LEU A 524 -17.95 9.82 -9.97
C LEU A 524 -19.46 9.82 -10.27
N ILE A 525 -20.10 10.99 -10.25
CA ILE A 525 -21.51 11.12 -10.66
C ILE A 525 -21.69 10.76 -12.13
N ALA A 526 -20.78 11.19 -13.01
CA ALA A 526 -20.83 10.86 -14.43
C ALA A 526 -20.64 9.35 -14.68
N ALA A 527 -19.74 8.71 -13.95
CA ALA A 527 -19.52 7.26 -14.02
C ALA A 527 -20.79 6.48 -13.64
N GLU A 528 -21.47 6.89 -12.57
CA GLU A 528 -22.73 6.29 -12.15
C GLU A 528 -23.81 6.47 -13.22
N ALA A 529 -23.92 7.66 -13.84
CA ALA A 529 -24.84 7.91 -14.93
C ALA A 529 -24.54 7.03 -16.17
N VAL A 530 -23.27 6.77 -16.47
CA VAL A 530 -22.88 5.86 -17.56
C VAL A 530 -23.28 4.43 -17.26
N LYS A 531 -23.03 3.94 -16.03
CA LYS A 531 -23.45 2.58 -15.60
C LYS A 531 -24.96 2.40 -15.75
N LEU A 532 -25.74 3.39 -15.32
CA LEU A 532 -27.21 3.37 -15.44
C LEU A 532 -27.66 3.44 -16.90
N HIS A 533 -27.03 4.28 -17.72
CA HIS A 533 -27.37 4.43 -19.17
C HIS A 533 -27.08 3.13 -19.95
N LEU A 534 -26.00 2.45 -19.62
CA LEU A 534 -25.62 1.18 -20.24
C LEU A 534 -26.32 -0.04 -19.60
N GLU A 535 -27.23 0.19 -18.66
CA GLU A 535 -27.98 -0.85 -17.93
C GLU A 535 -27.05 -1.91 -17.29
N LEU A 536 -25.90 -1.46 -16.77
CA LEU A 536 -24.95 -2.37 -16.17
C LEU A 536 -25.42 -2.85 -14.79
N PRO A 537 -25.32 -4.14 -14.47
CA PRO A 537 -25.69 -4.70 -13.16
C PRO A 537 -24.62 -4.31 -12.12
N SER A 538 -24.65 -3.07 -11.64
CA SER A 538 -23.79 -2.56 -10.59
C SER A 538 -24.63 -2.16 -9.37
N GLN A 539 -24.04 -2.31 -8.17
CA GLN A 539 -24.64 -1.70 -6.98
C GLN A 539 -24.36 -0.19 -7.01
N PRO A 540 -25.40 0.65 -6.80
CA PRO A 540 -25.21 2.08 -6.71
C PRO A 540 -24.21 2.45 -5.63
N SER A 541 -23.35 3.44 -5.91
CA SER A 541 -22.41 3.95 -4.90
C SER A 541 -23.19 4.49 -3.70
N PRO A 542 -22.86 4.08 -2.45
CA PRO A 542 -23.53 4.61 -1.25
C PRO A 542 -23.32 6.12 -1.06
N HIS A 543 -22.34 6.69 -1.75
CA HIS A 543 -21.99 8.10 -1.68
C HIS A 543 -22.67 8.95 -2.75
N ILE A 544 -23.46 8.35 -3.65
CA ILE A 544 -24.16 9.06 -4.72
C ILE A 544 -25.66 8.91 -4.51
N LYS A 545 -26.33 10.04 -4.26
CA LYS A 545 -27.77 10.14 -4.22
C LYS A 545 -28.32 10.68 -5.54
N VAL A 546 -29.08 9.87 -6.25
CA VAL A 546 -29.81 10.33 -7.44
C VAL A 546 -31.01 11.17 -7.01
N ASN A 547 -31.01 12.46 -7.34
CA ASN A 547 -32.10 13.38 -7.01
C ASN A 547 -33.24 13.34 -8.05
N SER A 548 -32.86 13.25 -9.32
CA SER A 548 -33.80 13.06 -10.44
C SER A 548 -33.11 12.38 -11.60
N MET A 549 -33.86 11.59 -12.36
CA MET A 549 -33.38 10.86 -13.53
C MET A 549 -34.49 10.75 -14.59
N LYS A 550 -34.10 10.87 -15.84
CA LYS A 550 -34.97 10.65 -17.00
C LYS A 550 -34.21 9.88 -18.05
N SER A 551 -34.71 8.70 -18.41
CA SER A 551 -34.18 7.88 -19.50
C SER A 551 -35.03 8.08 -20.74
N MET A 552 -34.41 8.17 -21.93
CA MET A 552 -34.97 8.20 -23.26
C MET A 552 -34.13 7.26 -24.13
N ASP A 553 -34.61 6.80 -25.27
CA ASP A 553 -34.07 5.70 -26.07
C ASP A 553 -32.52 5.60 -26.08
N ASN A 554 -31.81 6.69 -26.40
CA ASN A 554 -30.35 6.71 -26.46
C ASN A 554 -29.72 7.73 -25.52
N GLN A 555 -30.45 8.21 -24.50
CA GLN A 555 -30.00 9.27 -23.60
C GLN A 555 -30.48 9.05 -22.18
N LEU A 556 -29.64 9.44 -21.24
CA LEU A 556 -30.00 9.52 -19.82
C LEU A 556 -29.62 10.89 -19.29
N ILE A 557 -30.57 11.55 -18.66
CA ILE A 557 -30.33 12.80 -17.93
C ILE A 557 -30.48 12.50 -16.44
N MET A 558 -29.48 12.88 -15.66
CA MET A 558 -29.46 12.63 -14.22
C MET A 558 -28.98 13.88 -13.46
N ASN A 559 -29.66 14.22 -12.38
CA ASN A 559 -29.18 15.11 -11.36
C ASN A 559 -28.85 14.25 -10.13
N ALA A 560 -27.62 14.32 -9.64
CA ALA A 560 -27.20 13.57 -8.48
C ALA A 560 -26.26 14.38 -7.60
N THR A 561 -26.22 14.00 -6.33
CA THR A 561 -25.36 14.58 -5.30
C THR A 561 -24.41 13.52 -4.79
N TYR A 562 -23.13 13.79 -4.88
CA TYR A 562 -22.06 13.04 -4.22
C TYR A 562 -21.80 13.63 -2.84
N THR A 563 -21.77 12.78 -1.82
CA THR A 563 -21.38 13.14 -0.46
C THR A 563 -20.01 12.54 -0.18
N HIS A 564 -19.03 13.40 0.13
CA HIS A 564 -17.67 12.94 0.41
C HIS A 564 -17.63 12.11 1.70
N PRO A 565 -17.07 10.90 1.70
CA PRO A 565 -17.14 9.98 2.84
C PRO A 565 -16.49 10.52 4.12
N ASN A 566 -15.42 11.33 3.99
CA ASN A 566 -14.66 11.81 5.15
C ASN A 566 -15.07 13.19 5.63
N THR A 567 -15.41 14.11 4.71
CA THR A 567 -15.75 15.51 5.05
C THR A 567 -17.23 15.79 5.08
N TYR A 568 -18.07 14.89 4.55
CA TYR A 568 -19.51 15.08 4.34
C TYR A 568 -19.88 16.27 3.42
N GLU A 569 -18.91 16.83 2.71
CA GLU A 569 -19.17 17.84 1.69
C GLU A 569 -20.07 17.27 0.58
N ASN A 570 -21.05 18.03 0.20
CA ASN A 570 -21.96 17.69 -0.89
C ASN A 570 -21.57 18.41 -2.19
N LYS A 571 -21.52 17.65 -3.28
CA LYS A 571 -21.32 18.19 -4.63
C LYS A 571 -22.39 17.67 -5.54
N THR A 572 -23.19 18.58 -6.10
CA THR A 572 -24.29 18.21 -7.02
C THR A 572 -23.88 18.51 -8.45
N ALA A 573 -24.20 17.60 -9.35
CA ALA A 573 -24.00 17.76 -10.78
C ALA A 573 -25.22 17.30 -11.59
N ASN A 574 -25.39 17.92 -12.75
CA ASN A 574 -26.26 17.47 -13.81
C ASN A 574 -25.41 16.73 -14.85
N VAL A 575 -25.84 15.55 -15.24
CA VAL A 575 -25.15 14.71 -16.20
C VAL A 575 -26.12 14.31 -17.30
N LEU A 576 -25.66 14.45 -18.56
CA LEU A 576 -26.31 13.86 -19.73
C LEU A 576 -25.35 12.83 -20.32
N VAL A 577 -25.80 11.59 -20.43
CA VAL A 577 -25.11 10.52 -21.14
C VAL A 577 -25.89 10.22 -22.40
N ALA A 578 -25.22 10.14 -23.54
CA ALA A 578 -25.87 9.80 -24.81
C ALA A 578 -24.99 8.84 -25.63
N THR A 579 -25.65 7.90 -26.32
CA THR A 579 -25.00 6.98 -27.25
C THR A 579 -25.37 7.40 -28.69
N ASP A 580 -24.35 7.60 -29.54
CA ASP A 580 -24.55 7.93 -30.95
C ASP A 580 -24.91 6.68 -31.79
N SER A 581 -25.22 6.89 -33.09
CA SER A 581 -25.67 5.84 -34.02
C SER A 581 -24.65 4.70 -34.25
N ILE A 582 -23.38 4.90 -33.83
CA ILE A 582 -22.31 3.89 -33.91
C ILE A 582 -21.87 3.38 -32.54
N GLY A 583 -22.68 3.63 -31.49
CA GLY A 583 -22.45 3.08 -30.15
C GLY A 583 -21.44 3.83 -29.29
N ARG A 584 -20.99 5.05 -29.68
CA ARG A 584 -20.05 5.84 -28.89
C ARG A 584 -20.78 6.62 -27.81
N VAL A 585 -20.30 6.53 -26.57
CA VAL A 585 -20.86 7.25 -25.43
C VAL A 585 -20.23 8.64 -25.32
N LYS A 586 -21.08 9.68 -25.26
CA LYS A 586 -20.72 11.07 -24.96
C LYS A 586 -21.30 11.46 -23.60
N ILE A 587 -20.55 12.21 -22.83
CA ILE A 587 -20.91 12.64 -21.49
C ILE A 587 -20.85 14.17 -21.45
N VAL A 588 -21.90 14.80 -20.95
CA VAL A 588 -21.95 16.24 -20.67
C VAL A 588 -22.22 16.40 -19.18
N LEU A 589 -21.36 17.13 -18.51
CA LEU A 589 -21.42 17.32 -17.08
C LEU A 589 -21.43 18.79 -16.72
N GLN A 590 -22.33 19.18 -15.84
CA GLN A 590 -22.50 20.56 -15.39
C GLN A 590 -22.63 20.63 -13.86
N THR A 591 -21.76 21.42 -13.25
CA THR A 591 -21.68 21.60 -11.79
C THR A 591 -22.60 22.67 -11.23
N VAL A 592 -23.31 23.42 -12.08
CA VAL A 592 -24.26 24.49 -11.69
C VAL A 592 -25.64 24.11 -12.20
N SER A 593 -26.68 24.43 -11.42
CA SER A 593 -28.07 24.15 -11.79
C SER A 593 -28.53 24.98 -13.03
N ALA A 594 -28.15 24.51 -14.20
CA ALA A 594 -28.63 25.02 -15.46
C ALA A 594 -29.74 24.11 -15.99
N ASN A 595 -30.59 24.70 -16.82
CA ASN A 595 -31.69 23.96 -17.43
C ASN A 595 -31.18 23.02 -18.52
N LEU A 596 -30.85 21.78 -18.15
CA LEU A 596 -30.38 20.73 -19.06
C LEU A 596 -31.35 20.41 -20.21
N LYS A 597 -32.62 20.84 -20.12
CA LYS A 597 -33.59 20.63 -21.21
C LYS A 597 -33.16 21.16 -22.57
N ARG A 598 -32.20 22.10 -22.64
CA ARG A 598 -31.65 22.64 -23.87
C ARG A 598 -30.43 21.89 -24.42
N ILE A 599 -29.82 21.03 -23.63
CA ILE A 599 -28.63 20.28 -24.03
C ILE A 599 -28.91 19.17 -25.08
N PRO A 600 -30.02 18.41 -25.02
CA PRO A 600 -30.34 17.39 -26.02
C PRO A 600 -30.35 17.89 -27.46
N ILE A 601 -30.79 19.13 -27.67
CA ILE A 601 -30.87 19.74 -29.05
C ILE A 601 -29.49 19.86 -29.71
N PHE A 602 -28.43 20.00 -28.92
CA PHE A 602 -27.07 20.08 -29.43
C PHE A 602 -26.43 18.70 -29.69
N MET A 603 -26.94 17.65 -29.04
CA MET A 603 -26.42 16.29 -29.20
C MET A 603 -26.93 15.60 -30.48
N GLU A 604 -28.01 16.07 -31.06
CA GLU A 604 -28.51 15.60 -32.36
C GLU A 604 -27.66 16.07 -33.55
N LYS A 605 -26.78 17.07 -33.36
CA LYS A 605 -25.86 17.54 -34.40
C LYS A 605 -24.57 16.73 -34.36
N GLU A 606 -24.17 16.14 -35.49
CA GLU A 606 -22.97 15.31 -35.64
C GLU A 606 -21.63 16.00 -35.28
N ALA A 607 -21.62 17.33 -35.22
CA ALA A 607 -20.47 18.14 -34.82
C ALA A 607 -20.94 19.34 -34.00
N ILE A 608 -20.80 19.25 -32.68
CA ILE A 608 -20.85 20.43 -31.84
C ILE A 608 -19.45 21.03 -31.85
N ASP A 609 -19.29 22.24 -32.33
CA ASP A 609 -18.08 23.01 -32.09
C ASP A 609 -17.95 23.20 -30.54
N GLN A 610 -16.86 22.67 -29.96
CA GLN A 610 -16.60 22.78 -28.51
C GLN A 610 -16.59 24.26 -28.08
N THR A 611 -16.27 25.18 -28.96
CA THR A 611 -16.23 26.62 -28.73
C THR A 611 -17.64 27.19 -28.54
N ASP A 612 -18.59 26.82 -29.39
CA ASP A 612 -19.97 27.25 -29.26
C ASP A 612 -20.66 26.68 -28.03
N PHE A 613 -20.34 25.44 -27.69
CA PHE A 613 -20.87 24.80 -26.48
C PHE A 613 -20.33 25.45 -25.19
N LYS A 614 -19.02 25.74 -25.15
CA LYS A 614 -18.37 26.44 -23.99
C LYS A 614 -18.91 27.87 -23.83
N ASN A 615 -19.21 28.55 -24.93
CA ASN A 615 -19.78 29.89 -24.87
C ASN A 615 -21.21 29.92 -24.30
N LEU A 616 -21.99 28.88 -24.58
CA LEU A 616 -23.36 28.75 -24.05
C LEU A 616 -23.40 28.19 -22.61
N TYR A 617 -22.42 27.36 -22.27
CA TYR A 617 -22.32 26.67 -20.95
C TYR A 617 -20.86 26.70 -20.43
N PRO A 618 -20.39 27.86 -19.96
CA PRO A 618 -18.97 28.04 -19.59
C PRO A 618 -18.46 27.07 -18.53
N ASN A 619 -19.37 26.49 -17.74
CA ASN A 619 -19.03 25.54 -16.67
C ASN A 619 -19.38 24.08 -17.03
N ALA A 620 -19.69 23.78 -18.29
CA ALA A 620 -19.95 22.39 -18.69
C ALA A 620 -18.69 21.71 -19.22
N PHE A 621 -18.52 20.47 -18.84
CA PHE A 621 -17.49 19.59 -19.36
C PHE A 621 -18.11 18.64 -20.37
N VAL A 622 -17.46 18.44 -21.50
CA VAL A 622 -17.87 17.48 -22.54
C VAL A 622 -16.72 16.53 -22.77
N PHE A 623 -16.95 15.24 -22.57
CA PHE A 623 -15.93 14.21 -22.73
C PHE A 623 -16.55 12.89 -23.19
N ARG A 624 -15.71 11.95 -23.57
CA ARG A 624 -16.09 10.60 -24.00
C ARG A 624 -15.76 9.56 -22.92
N LEU A 625 -16.32 8.37 -23.07
CA LEU A 625 -16.12 7.26 -22.15
C LEU A 625 -14.64 6.97 -21.88
N HIS A 626 -13.78 6.95 -22.92
CA HIS A 626 -12.36 6.67 -22.80
C HIS A 626 -11.54 7.79 -22.11
N GLU A 627 -12.16 8.93 -21.82
CA GLU A 627 -11.54 10.04 -21.06
C GLU A 627 -11.84 9.97 -19.55
N LEU A 628 -12.64 8.98 -19.12
CA LEU A 628 -12.81 8.66 -17.70
C LEU A 628 -11.49 8.12 -17.10
N PRO A 629 -11.28 8.28 -15.80
CA PRO A 629 -10.15 7.65 -15.10
C PRO A 629 -10.07 6.15 -15.39
N GLN A 630 -8.85 5.64 -15.52
CA GLN A 630 -8.57 4.26 -15.95
C GLN A 630 -9.29 3.20 -15.10
N ASP A 631 -9.36 3.38 -13.77
CA ASP A 631 -10.03 2.44 -12.87
C ASP A 631 -11.54 2.36 -13.13
N ILE A 632 -12.17 3.53 -13.29
CA ILE A 632 -13.59 3.64 -13.61
C ILE A 632 -13.88 3.03 -14.97
N LEU A 633 -13.03 3.34 -15.96
CA LEU A 633 -13.15 2.80 -17.31
C LEU A 633 -12.97 1.28 -17.33
N ALA A 634 -12.00 0.75 -16.59
CA ALA A 634 -11.76 -0.69 -16.44
C ALA A 634 -12.98 -1.40 -15.83
N GLU A 635 -13.54 -0.86 -14.75
CA GLU A 635 -14.75 -1.39 -14.13
C GLU A 635 -15.95 -1.42 -15.10
N ILE A 636 -16.21 -0.30 -15.77
CA ILE A 636 -17.31 -0.19 -16.75
C ILE A 636 -17.10 -1.19 -17.89
N ASN A 637 -15.89 -1.27 -18.44
CA ASN A 637 -15.56 -2.17 -19.53
C ASN A 637 -15.68 -3.65 -19.13
N GLU A 638 -15.22 -4.01 -17.93
CA GLU A 638 -15.33 -5.38 -17.42
C GLU A 638 -16.80 -5.81 -17.33
N ILE A 639 -17.64 -4.98 -16.67
CA ILE A 639 -19.05 -5.30 -16.49
C ILE A 639 -19.77 -5.33 -17.85
N HIS A 640 -19.55 -4.31 -18.71
CA HIS A 640 -20.16 -4.22 -20.04
C HIS A 640 -19.77 -5.40 -20.92
N SER A 641 -18.47 -5.75 -20.96
CA SER A 641 -18.00 -6.89 -21.72
C SER A 641 -18.63 -8.18 -21.24
N ARG A 642 -18.74 -8.39 -19.93
CA ARG A 642 -19.37 -9.58 -19.35
C ARG A 642 -20.83 -9.72 -19.79
N VAL A 643 -21.60 -8.65 -19.72
CA VAL A 643 -23.02 -8.63 -20.12
C VAL A 643 -23.18 -8.86 -21.63
N LYS A 644 -22.42 -8.14 -22.47
CA LYS A 644 -22.52 -8.25 -23.93
C LYS A 644 -22.00 -9.59 -24.46
N LEU A 645 -20.88 -10.09 -23.90
CA LEU A 645 -20.34 -11.39 -24.28
C LEU A 645 -21.30 -12.53 -23.96
N SER A 646 -22.02 -12.46 -22.83
CA SER A 646 -23.04 -13.48 -22.49
C SER A 646 -24.19 -13.47 -23.48
N ALA A 647 -24.67 -12.29 -23.89
CA ALA A 647 -25.74 -12.17 -24.89
C ALA A 647 -25.28 -12.67 -26.29
N ILE A 648 -24.11 -12.23 -26.74
CA ILE A 648 -23.51 -12.65 -28.02
C ILE A 648 -23.28 -14.17 -28.04
N SER A 649 -22.79 -14.71 -26.93
CA SER A 649 -22.58 -16.16 -26.80
C SER A 649 -23.86 -16.95 -27.04
N LYS A 650 -24.96 -16.50 -26.42
CA LYS A 650 -26.27 -17.16 -26.61
C LYS A 650 -26.76 -17.08 -28.04
N ASP A 651 -26.59 -15.96 -28.70
CA ASP A 651 -26.97 -15.79 -30.11
C ASP A 651 -26.10 -16.63 -31.04
N LEU A 652 -24.80 -16.68 -30.80
CA LEU A 652 -23.87 -17.53 -31.55
C LEU A 652 -24.13 -19.02 -31.32
N GLN A 653 -24.51 -19.42 -30.11
CA GLN A 653 -24.92 -20.83 -29.83
C GLN A 653 -26.18 -21.17 -30.61
N ASN A 654 -27.19 -20.33 -30.60
CA ASN A 654 -28.41 -20.51 -31.37
C ASN A 654 -28.12 -20.61 -32.87
N PHE A 655 -27.18 -19.80 -33.36
CA PHE A 655 -26.74 -19.81 -34.76
C PHE A 655 -26.03 -21.16 -35.10
N TYR A 656 -25.12 -21.58 -34.26
CA TYR A 656 -24.40 -22.86 -34.39
C TYR A 656 -25.35 -24.07 -34.43
N ASP A 657 -26.24 -24.17 -33.45
CA ASP A 657 -27.20 -25.25 -33.32
C ASP A 657 -28.15 -25.28 -34.52
N LYS A 658 -28.49 -24.12 -35.09
CA LYS A 658 -29.39 -24.02 -36.27
C LYS A 658 -28.73 -24.48 -37.56
N PHE A 659 -27.44 -24.20 -37.75
CA PHE A 659 -26.78 -24.42 -39.03
C PHE A 659 -25.90 -25.66 -39.05
N ASN A 660 -25.68 -26.32 -37.90
CA ASN A 660 -24.92 -27.57 -37.75
C ASN A 660 -23.61 -27.59 -38.56
N ILE A 661 -22.79 -26.57 -38.40
CA ILE A 661 -21.56 -26.34 -39.20
C ILE A 661 -20.47 -27.30 -38.74
N ASN A 662 -19.92 -28.08 -39.65
CA ASN A 662 -18.82 -28.99 -39.39
C ASN A 662 -17.47 -28.25 -39.44
N LEU A 663 -16.71 -28.31 -38.35
CA LEU A 663 -15.40 -27.69 -38.19
C LEU A 663 -14.36 -28.20 -39.17
N ASP A 664 -14.36 -29.49 -39.43
CA ASP A 664 -13.40 -30.14 -40.35
C ASP A 664 -13.49 -29.55 -41.75
N CYS A 665 -14.69 -29.11 -42.15
CA CYS A 665 -14.90 -28.50 -43.45
C CYS A 665 -14.36 -27.05 -43.56
N LEU A 666 -14.06 -26.42 -42.42
CA LEU A 666 -13.59 -25.03 -42.36
C LEU A 666 -12.10 -24.92 -42.03
N ALA A 667 -11.47 -25.98 -41.55
CA ALA A 667 -10.10 -25.96 -41.00
C ALA A 667 -9.06 -25.48 -42.04
N ASP A 668 -9.19 -25.94 -43.28
CA ASP A 668 -8.22 -25.68 -44.36
C ASP A 668 -8.59 -24.53 -45.31
N ARG A 669 -9.70 -23.83 -45.06
CA ARG A 669 -10.14 -22.72 -45.90
C ARG A 669 -9.62 -21.36 -45.45
N SER A 670 -9.10 -20.58 -46.41
CA SER A 670 -8.50 -19.26 -46.16
C SER A 670 -9.40 -18.07 -46.60
N ASP A 671 -10.61 -18.32 -47.09
CA ASP A 671 -11.52 -17.24 -47.45
C ASP A 671 -12.06 -16.52 -46.21
N SER A 672 -12.40 -15.23 -46.38
CA SER A 672 -12.78 -14.38 -45.26
C SER A 672 -14.00 -14.87 -44.47
N LEU A 673 -14.94 -15.51 -45.14
CA LEU A 673 -16.14 -16.05 -44.53
C LEU A 673 -15.80 -17.30 -43.67
N ALA A 674 -14.97 -18.23 -44.19
CA ALA A 674 -14.53 -19.40 -43.45
C ALA A 674 -13.70 -19.01 -42.21
N VAL A 675 -12.83 -18.01 -42.31
CA VAL A 675 -12.07 -17.45 -41.19
C VAL A 675 -12.99 -16.86 -40.13
N SER A 676 -13.99 -16.09 -40.53
CA SER A 676 -14.95 -15.47 -39.59
C SER A 676 -15.82 -16.52 -38.89
N LEU A 677 -16.30 -17.52 -39.64
CA LEU A 677 -17.07 -18.64 -39.06
C LEU A 677 -16.24 -19.46 -38.08
N ARG A 678 -14.97 -19.72 -38.40
CA ARG A 678 -14.05 -20.41 -37.50
C ARG A 678 -13.83 -19.65 -36.22
N GLN A 679 -13.67 -18.32 -36.28
CA GLN A 679 -13.53 -17.48 -35.08
C GLN A 679 -14.81 -17.50 -34.21
N CYS A 680 -15.99 -17.46 -34.83
CA CYS A 680 -17.26 -17.61 -34.11
C CYS A 680 -17.38 -18.97 -33.41
N MET A 681 -16.95 -20.03 -34.08
CA MET A 681 -16.98 -21.39 -33.52
C MET A 681 -16.00 -21.55 -32.35
N ILE A 682 -14.76 -21.05 -32.50
CA ILE A 682 -13.76 -21.02 -31.42
C ILE A 682 -14.34 -20.30 -30.22
N PHE A 683 -14.97 -19.16 -30.44
CA PHE A 683 -15.61 -18.40 -29.34
C PHE A 683 -16.70 -19.24 -28.66
N ASN A 684 -17.57 -19.87 -29.40
CA ASN A 684 -18.65 -20.71 -28.89
C ASN A 684 -18.14 -21.91 -28.07
N LEU A 685 -17.12 -22.59 -28.58
CA LEU A 685 -16.47 -23.70 -27.88
C LEU A 685 -15.80 -23.23 -26.60
N THR A 686 -15.14 -22.07 -26.63
CA THR A 686 -14.55 -21.43 -25.43
C THR A 686 -15.59 -21.20 -24.34
N VAL A 687 -16.77 -20.66 -24.73
CA VAL A 687 -17.87 -20.42 -23.80
C VAL A 687 -18.41 -21.74 -23.25
N LYS A 688 -18.59 -22.76 -24.06
CA LYS A 688 -19.12 -24.07 -23.66
C LYS A 688 -18.16 -24.81 -22.72
N ILE A 689 -16.85 -24.77 -22.99
CA ILE A 689 -15.84 -25.31 -22.05
C ILE A 689 -15.88 -24.55 -20.74
N ARG A 690 -16.01 -23.22 -20.77
CA ARG A 690 -16.14 -22.42 -19.55
C ARG A 690 -17.39 -22.78 -18.75
N GLU A 691 -18.52 -22.96 -19.37
CA GLU A 691 -19.77 -23.39 -18.71
C GLU A 691 -19.61 -24.77 -18.06
N LEU A 692 -19.03 -25.73 -18.79
CA LEU A 692 -18.72 -27.05 -18.25
C LEU A 692 -17.69 -27.01 -17.11
N ALA A 693 -16.68 -26.14 -17.20
CA ALA A 693 -15.71 -25.95 -16.13
C ALA A 693 -16.37 -25.34 -14.87
N LEU A 694 -17.32 -24.42 -15.04
CA LEU A 694 -18.11 -23.89 -13.94
C LEU A 694 -19.07 -24.95 -13.37
N GLU A 695 -19.70 -25.79 -14.20
CA GLU A 695 -20.50 -26.91 -13.76
C GLU A 695 -19.66 -27.91 -12.96
N ALA A 696 -18.49 -28.29 -13.48
CA ALA A 696 -17.54 -29.12 -12.76
C ALA A 696 -17.06 -28.47 -11.46
N LEU A 697 -16.92 -27.16 -11.39
CA LEU A 697 -16.44 -26.45 -10.20
C LEU A 697 -17.44 -26.47 -9.04
N TYR A 698 -18.73 -26.34 -9.35
CA TYR A 698 -19.77 -26.16 -8.33
C TYR A 698 -20.65 -27.39 -8.10
N ASN A 699 -20.83 -28.22 -9.11
CA ASN A 699 -21.62 -29.45 -9.04
C ASN A 699 -20.69 -30.66 -9.13
N ASP A 700 -20.90 -31.69 -8.32
CA ASP A 700 -20.11 -32.93 -8.36
C ASP A 700 -20.50 -33.76 -9.60
N SER A 701 -20.34 -33.16 -10.78
CA SER A 701 -20.75 -33.77 -12.06
C SER A 701 -19.58 -34.47 -12.75
N ALA A 702 -19.46 -35.77 -12.58
CA ALA A 702 -18.51 -36.58 -13.35
C ALA A 702 -18.74 -36.43 -14.87
N SER A 703 -19.98 -36.19 -15.31
CA SER A 703 -20.30 -35.99 -16.73
C SER A 703 -19.71 -34.67 -17.29
N ALA A 704 -19.57 -33.60 -16.51
CA ALA A 704 -18.92 -32.38 -16.97
C ALA A 704 -17.42 -32.58 -17.18
N PHE A 705 -16.79 -33.39 -16.35
CA PHE A 705 -15.37 -33.76 -16.47
C PHE A 705 -15.06 -34.48 -17.77
N GLU A 706 -15.83 -35.53 -18.09
CA GLU A 706 -15.63 -36.29 -19.34
C GLU A 706 -15.90 -35.44 -20.59
N LYS A 707 -16.94 -34.59 -20.55
CA LYS A 707 -17.23 -33.67 -21.65
C LYS A 707 -16.13 -32.62 -21.88
N ILE A 708 -15.53 -32.11 -20.82
CA ILE A 708 -14.38 -31.17 -20.92
C ILE A 708 -13.22 -31.87 -21.61
N LYS A 709 -12.96 -33.13 -21.25
CA LYS A 709 -11.89 -33.93 -21.84
C LYS A 709 -12.09 -34.11 -23.32
N GLU A 710 -13.29 -34.56 -23.73
CA GLU A 710 -13.65 -34.76 -25.15
C GLU A 710 -13.50 -33.45 -25.95
N MET A 711 -14.02 -32.35 -25.41
CA MET A 711 -13.93 -31.05 -26.07
C MET A 711 -12.49 -30.51 -26.12
N LYS A 712 -11.64 -30.83 -25.13
CA LYS A 712 -10.22 -30.43 -25.14
C LYS A 712 -9.48 -31.11 -26.30
N GLU A 713 -9.71 -32.41 -26.56
CA GLU A 713 -9.11 -33.12 -27.68
C GLU A 713 -9.49 -32.46 -29.02
N GLU A 714 -10.76 -32.05 -29.19
CA GLU A 714 -11.24 -31.29 -30.34
C GLU A 714 -10.54 -29.93 -30.47
N PHE A 715 -10.37 -29.18 -29.35
CA PHE A 715 -9.72 -27.88 -29.32
C PHE A 715 -8.24 -27.94 -29.66
N ASP A 716 -7.53 -28.94 -29.13
CA ASP A 716 -6.10 -29.11 -29.40
C ASP A 716 -5.85 -29.36 -30.91
N SER A 717 -6.79 -30.01 -31.58
CA SER A 717 -6.75 -30.20 -33.04
C SER A 717 -6.83 -28.88 -33.81
N LEU A 718 -7.49 -27.83 -33.24
CA LEU A 718 -7.67 -26.51 -33.85
C LEU A 718 -6.49 -25.56 -33.63
N ARG A 719 -5.51 -25.91 -32.80
CA ARG A 719 -4.32 -25.11 -32.44
C ARG A 719 -4.63 -23.68 -31.95
N VAL A 720 -5.66 -23.54 -31.15
CA VAL A 720 -6.12 -22.22 -30.66
C VAL A 720 -5.74 -22.05 -29.21
N PRO A 721 -5.04 -20.96 -28.83
CA PRO A 721 -4.80 -20.66 -27.42
C PRO A 721 -6.12 -20.18 -26.79
N LEU A 722 -6.49 -20.82 -25.68
CA LEU A 722 -7.65 -20.45 -24.88
C LEU A 722 -7.19 -19.51 -23.75
N GLN A 723 -7.95 -18.43 -23.52
CA GLN A 723 -7.70 -17.51 -22.40
C GLN A 723 -8.89 -17.54 -21.43
N TYR A 724 -8.64 -17.91 -20.16
CA TYR A 724 -9.67 -18.13 -19.15
C TYR A 724 -9.42 -17.34 -17.84
N THR A 725 -9.05 -16.08 -17.93
CA THR A 725 -8.66 -15.24 -16.79
C THR A 725 -9.62 -15.29 -15.58
N LEU A 726 -10.91 -15.44 -15.82
CA LEU A 726 -11.87 -15.56 -14.72
C LEU A 726 -11.88 -16.94 -14.07
N LEU A 727 -11.63 -18.02 -14.84
CA LEU A 727 -11.60 -19.38 -14.34
C LEU A 727 -10.42 -19.59 -13.39
N ASP A 728 -9.26 -18.99 -13.66
CA ASP A 728 -8.07 -19.06 -12.81
C ASP A 728 -8.39 -18.68 -11.36
N LYS A 729 -9.07 -17.56 -11.18
CA LYS A 729 -9.50 -17.08 -9.87
C LYS A 729 -10.52 -18.00 -9.21
N LEU A 730 -11.56 -18.40 -9.92
CA LEU A 730 -12.63 -19.25 -9.40
C LEU A 730 -12.11 -20.63 -8.99
N PHE A 731 -11.21 -21.24 -9.80
CA PHE A 731 -10.57 -22.51 -9.47
C PHE A 731 -9.66 -22.37 -8.25
N THR A 732 -8.87 -21.31 -8.15
CA THR A 732 -8.05 -21.03 -6.97
C THR A 732 -8.92 -20.93 -5.72
N GLU A 733 -9.99 -20.15 -5.74
CA GLU A 733 -10.90 -19.98 -4.60
C GLU A 733 -11.58 -21.29 -4.19
N ARG A 734 -12.00 -22.11 -5.17
CA ARG A 734 -12.65 -23.39 -4.88
C ARG A 734 -11.68 -24.41 -4.31
N LEU A 735 -10.49 -24.54 -4.90
CA LEU A 735 -9.43 -25.42 -4.39
C LEU A 735 -9.04 -25.00 -2.96
N THR A 736 -8.92 -23.73 -2.68
CA THR A 736 -8.68 -23.21 -1.32
C THR A 736 -9.71 -23.72 -0.32
N LYS A 737 -11.01 -23.59 -0.63
CA LYS A 737 -12.09 -24.07 0.26
C LYS A 737 -12.04 -25.56 0.48
N LEU A 738 -11.68 -26.36 -0.54
CA LEU A 738 -11.58 -27.80 -0.41
C LEU A 738 -10.34 -28.22 0.40
N ILE A 739 -9.21 -27.54 0.22
CA ILE A 739 -7.97 -27.77 0.97
C ILE A 739 -8.17 -27.42 2.44
N SER A 740 -8.83 -26.30 2.76
CA SER A 740 -9.18 -25.97 4.15
C SER A 740 -10.02 -27.07 4.83
N ARG A 741 -10.95 -27.67 4.11
CA ARG A 741 -11.70 -28.82 4.62
C ARG A 741 -10.83 -30.06 4.87
N VAL A 742 -9.79 -30.29 4.08
CA VAL A 742 -8.81 -31.37 4.34
C VAL A 742 -8.17 -31.16 5.72
N GLN A 743 -7.74 -29.95 6.02
CA GLN A 743 -7.15 -29.59 7.30
C GLN A 743 -8.14 -29.77 8.47
N GLU A 744 -9.38 -29.31 8.31
CA GLU A 744 -10.44 -29.53 9.30
C GLU A 744 -10.66 -31.02 9.59
N MET A 745 -10.69 -31.86 8.54
CA MET A 745 -10.89 -33.31 8.68
C MET A 745 -9.68 -34.02 9.31
N GLN A 746 -8.46 -33.56 9.06
CA GLN A 746 -7.26 -34.09 9.72
C GLN A 746 -7.25 -33.80 11.24
N ASN A 747 -7.83 -32.67 11.66
CA ASN A 747 -7.91 -32.25 13.06
C ASN A 747 -9.03 -32.96 13.85
N GLN A 748 -9.99 -33.61 13.15
CA GLN A 748 -11.07 -34.36 13.80
C GLN A 748 -10.63 -35.80 14.11
N THR A 749 -10.89 -36.22 15.33
CA THR A 749 -10.51 -37.57 15.85
C THR A 749 -11.40 -38.71 15.36
N LEU A 750 -12.41 -38.46 14.54
CA LEU A 750 -13.32 -39.42 13.95
C LEU A 750 -12.70 -40.07 12.70
N ASP A 751 -12.95 -41.38 12.53
CA ASP A 751 -12.55 -42.17 11.36
C ASP A 751 -13.31 -41.68 10.10
N ASN A 752 -12.78 -40.63 9.48
CA ASN A 752 -13.33 -39.98 8.30
C ASN A 752 -12.59 -40.38 6.99
N SER A 753 -11.96 -41.54 7.00
CA SER A 753 -11.09 -41.99 5.88
C SER A 753 -11.79 -41.99 4.51
N GLU A 754 -13.07 -42.37 4.44
CA GLU A 754 -13.83 -42.40 3.20
C GLU A 754 -14.24 -41.00 2.71
N ASN A 755 -14.62 -40.11 3.62
CA ASN A 755 -14.95 -38.74 3.29
C ASN A 755 -13.71 -37.94 2.87
N LEU A 756 -12.57 -38.15 3.52
CA LEU A 756 -11.29 -37.60 3.12
C LEU A 756 -10.91 -38.07 1.72
N LYS A 757 -11.12 -39.38 1.42
CA LYS A 757 -10.85 -39.91 0.09
C LYS A 757 -11.71 -39.25 -0.99
N LYS A 758 -13.00 -39.03 -0.73
CA LYS A 758 -13.90 -38.35 -1.67
C LYS A 758 -13.45 -36.91 -1.89
N LEU A 759 -13.05 -36.20 -0.84
CA LEU A 759 -12.59 -34.84 -0.91
C LEU A 759 -11.28 -34.71 -1.70
N VAL A 760 -10.31 -35.60 -1.47
CA VAL A 760 -9.03 -35.61 -2.21
C VAL A 760 -9.23 -35.96 -3.67
N ASN A 761 -10.11 -36.94 -3.98
CA ASN A 761 -10.45 -37.26 -5.38
C ASN A 761 -11.03 -36.03 -6.09
N ARG A 762 -11.90 -35.29 -5.39
CA ARG A 762 -12.48 -34.05 -5.93
C ARG A 762 -11.46 -32.97 -6.20
N ILE A 763 -10.52 -32.76 -5.29
CA ILE A 763 -9.39 -31.84 -5.49
C ILE A 763 -8.56 -32.27 -6.70
N THR A 764 -8.27 -33.57 -6.85
CA THR A 764 -7.50 -34.12 -7.97
C THR A 764 -8.22 -33.92 -9.32
N GLU A 765 -9.53 -34.10 -9.39
CA GLU A 765 -10.33 -33.82 -10.59
C GLU A 765 -10.22 -32.34 -11.00
N LEU A 766 -10.42 -31.40 -10.05
CA LEU A 766 -10.31 -29.97 -10.33
C LEU A 766 -8.89 -29.56 -10.75
N ILE A 767 -7.87 -30.12 -10.12
CA ILE A 767 -6.47 -29.94 -10.52
C ILE A 767 -6.27 -30.42 -11.96
N THR A 768 -6.78 -31.59 -12.29
CA THR A 768 -6.66 -32.15 -13.65
C THR A 768 -7.33 -31.25 -14.68
N ILE A 769 -8.52 -30.72 -14.40
CA ILE A 769 -9.18 -29.76 -15.29
C ILE A 769 -8.35 -28.48 -15.43
N ALA A 770 -7.84 -27.96 -14.32
CA ALA A 770 -7.03 -26.73 -14.32
C ALA A 770 -5.76 -26.91 -15.18
N ASP A 771 -5.07 -28.03 -15.05
CA ASP A 771 -3.89 -28.35 -15.84
C ASP A 771 -4.26 -28.55 -17.34
N TRP A 772 -5.37 -29.21 -17.65
CA TRP A 772 -5.83 -29.41 -19.04
C TRP A 772 -6.20 -28.10 -19.73
N LEU A 773 -6.80 -27.19 -19.01
CA LEU A 773 -7.17 -25.86 -19.52
C LEU A 773 -6.02 -24.84 -19.47
N ASN A 774 -4.83 -25.25 -18.99
CA ASN A 774 -3.68 -24.38 -18.74
C ASN A 774 -4.07 -23.15 -17.90
N LEU A 775 -4.87 -23.35 -16.83
CA LEU A 775 -5.24 -22.27 -15.94
C LEU A 775 -4.04 -21.83 -15.11
N ASP A 776 -3.89 -20.52 -14.95
CA ASP A 776 -2.86 -19.92 -14.09
C ASP A 776 -3.33 -19.91 -12.63
N ILE A 777 -3.32 -21.10 -12.01
CA ILE A 777 -3.71 -21.26 -10.62
C ILE A 777 -2.66 -20.65 -9.71
N ASN A 778 -3.08 -19.79 -8.77
CA ASN A 778 -2.19 -19.23 -7.76
C ASN A 778 -1.72 -20.32 -6.78
N LYS A 779 -0.72 -21.10 -7.21
CA LYS A 779 -0.15 -22.20 -6.40
C LYS A 779 0.45 -21.68 -5.11
N ASN A 780 1.11 -20.53 -5.12
CA ASN A 780 1.69 -19.95 -3.91
C ASN A 780 0.64 -19.75 -2.82
N TYR A 781 -0.54 -19.28 -3.18
CA TYR A 781 -1.63 -19.12 -2.24
C TYR A 781 -2.15 -20.48 -1.71
N LEU A 782 -2.32 -21.45 -2.57
CA LEU A 782 -2.74 -22.80 -2.17
C LEU A 782 -1.70 -23.52 -1.30
N GLU A 783 -0.42 -23.36 -1.59
CA GLU A 783 0.69 -23.88 -0.78
C GLU A 783 0.63 -23.31 0.64
N ASN A 784 0.44 -22.00 0.78
CA ASN A 784 0.32 -21.35 2.09
C ASN A 784 -0.88 -21.91 2.87
N GLN A 785 -2.05 -22.01 2.24
CA GLN A 785 -3.27 -22.53 2.86
C GLN A 785 -3.20 -24.01 3.24
N SER A 786 -2.34 -24.78 2.59
CA SER A 786 -2.21 -26.23 2.83
C SER A 786 -1.05 -26.59 3.77
N TYR A 787 -0.27 -25.61 4.21
CA TYR A 787 0.96 -25.86 4.95
C TYR A 787 0.75 -26.59 6.29
N ASP A 788 -0.24 -26.23 7.05
CA ASP A 788 -0.58 -26.92 8.31
C ASP A 788 -1.00 -28.36 8.06
N ALA A 789 -1.79 -28.60 7.01
CA ALA A 789 -2.17 -29.95 6.58
C ALA A 789 -0.94 -30.78 6.16
N TYR A 790 0.04 -30.13 5.51
CA TYR A 790 1.30 -30.76 5.16
C TYR A 790 2.16 -31.08 6.39
N LEU A 791 2.20 -30.23 7.39
CA LEU A 791 2.92 -30.51 8.65
C LEU A 791 2.33 -31.71 9.38
N LEU A 792 0.99 -31.85 9.38
CA LEU A 792 0.31 -33.05 9.93
C LEU A 792 0.63 -34.29 9.10
N TYR A 793 0.63 -34.21 7.77
CA TYR A 793 1.06 -35.29 6.89
C TYR A 793 2.51 -35.72 7.20
N LYS A 794 3.43 -34.78 7.37
CA LYS A 794 4.84 -35.08 7.69
C LYS A 794 5.01 -35.82 9.01
N LYS A 795 4.15 -35.58 10.00
CA LYS A 795 4.17 -36.27 11.29
C LYS A 795 3.68 -37.72 11.18
N GLU A 796 2.64 -37.97 10.37
CA GLU A 796 1.99 -39.29 10.23
C GLU A 796 1.79 -39.69 8.76
N PRO A 797 2.87 -39.85 7.95
CA PRO A 797 2.72 -40.04 6.49
C PRO A 797 1.97 -41.33 6.11
N ALA A 798 2.09 -42.37 6.91
CA ALA A 798 1.38 -43.64 6.67
C ALA A 798 -0.15 -43.50 6.80
N LYS A 799 -0.62 -42.67 7.71
CA LYS A 799 -2.04 -42.39 7.97
C LYS A 799 -2.68 -41.55 6.86
N TYR A 800 -1.92 -40.60 6.31
CA TYR A 800 -2.38 -39.63 5.31
C TYR A 800 -1.81 -39.84 3.91
N THR A 801 -1.45 -41.09 3.54
CA THR A 801 -0.82 -41.44 2.24
C THR A 801 -1.59 -40.89 1.04
N ILE A 802 -2.90 -40.80 1.14
CA ILE A 802 -3.78 -40.32 0.07
C ILE A 802 -3.52 -38.83 -0.28
N LEU A 803 -2.97 -38.04 0.62
CA LEU A 803 -2.65 -36.61 0.42
C LEU A 803 -1.34 -36.39 -0.30
N LYS A 804 -0.52 -37.43 -0.46
CA LYS A 804 0.83 -37.34 -1.07
C LYS A 804 0.84 -36.65 -2.43
N GLN A 805 -0.04 -37.12 -3.34
CA GLN A 805 -0.10 -36.56 -4.70
C GLN A 805 -0.51 -35.08 -4.70
N MET A 806 -1.48 -34.69 -3.87
CA MET A 806 -1.89 -33.29 -3.71
C MET A 806 -0.71 -32.42 -3.24
N PHE A 807 0.02 -32.87 -2.21
CA PHE A 807 1.19 -32.13 -1.73
C PHE A 807 2.32 -32.07 -2.75
N MET A 808 2.54 -33.14 -3.51
CA MET A 808 3.52 -33.14 -4.61
C MET A 808 3.13 -32.15 -5.73
N TRP A 809 1.86 -32.04 -6.06
CA TRP A 809 1.37 -31.04 -7.02
C TRP A 809 1.54 -29.61 -6.49
N LEU A 810 1.37 -29.41 -5.19
CA LEU A 810 1.62 -28.15 -4.47
C LEU A 810 3.11 -27.95 -4.15
N ASN A 811 4.03 -28.59 -4.86
CA ASN A 811 5.47 -28.47 -4.71
C ASN A 811 6.06 -28.82 -3.33
N PHE A 812 5.33 -29.45 -2.43
CA PHE A 812 5.88 -29.88 -1.15
C PHE A 812 6.78 -31.12 -1.29
N ASP A 813 7.75 -31.23 -0.38
CA ASP A 813 8.64 -32.38 -0.24
C ASP A 813 7.93 -33.53 0.51
N ALA A 814 6.97 -34.20 -0.19
CA ALA A 814 6.02 -35.16 0.35
C ALA A 814 6.39 -36.63 0.11
#